data_d3bdb60212f4136c7ab2f523dbefd35f
#
_entry.id   d3bdb60212f4136c7ab2f523dbefd35f
#
_cell.length_a   1.000
_cell.length_b   1.000
_cell.length_c   1.000
_cell.angle_alpha   90.00
_cell.angle_beta   90.00
_cell.angle_gamma   90.00
#
_symmetry.space_group_name_H-M   'P 1'
#
loop_
_entity.id
_entity.type
_entity.pdbx_description
1 polymer ?
#
loop_
_entity_poly.entity_id
_entity_poly.type
_entity_poly.pdbx_seq_one_letter_code
_entity_poly.pdbx_strand_id
1 'polypeptide(L)'
;MEEERRISAAAMEDVKSEDGDTVAAAGKASAEDAAKEQEAVLEENRDPQLEMPHDQARAAAVDEKNLDGGIEEESNAGQRQREEEQSALDEQGGLRREAQEEPQIDGDERADPQPGEEGEQRQPEEERSNINDQPQNEEQPQNGDGGDGDKPAVSEHREDTDGRSVEDSLVGKAHAEEHRAWATQADQSHWEKDRRDESAGSGERDAGGEEHEWRVCNVKAGADYIPCLDNEKAVKKLRPENFRRYEHRERHCPDEGPTCLVPLPSGYRRPIEWPKSRDRIWYSNVPHTKLVEVKGHQNWVKVSGQYLTFPGGGTQFIHGALHYIDFLEQSARGIAWGKRTRVVLDVGCGVASFGGYLFDRGVATVSFAPKDEHEAQVQMALERGIPAISAVMGSKRLPFPSKAFDLVHCARCRVPWHADGGALLLELNRVLRPGGFFVWSATPVYQKLPEDVEIWKAMTSLTKSMCWELASIKKDRLNGVGVAFYRKPTSNECYEARRRRQPPMCSDDDDPDAAWYIRLNSCMHRVPTGPSERGARWPVDWPRRARAPPYWLSAARGGVYGKPEPEDFAADHEHWRRVVDRSYLNGLGIDWSRVRNVMDMRAAYGGFAAALREKKVWVMNVVNVDAPDTLPVIFERGLFGIYHDWCESFSTYPRTYDLLHADHLFSKTKERCAVLPVVVEVDRVVRPGGGIIVRDEAGAVGEVEKLLRSLHWDVRLTFSKNDQGVLYAEKSDWRPELIEEPA
;
A
#
# COMPACT_ATOMS: atom_id res chain seq x y z
N MET A 1 5.16 49.00 2.44
CA MET A 1 3.76 48.83 2.87
C MET A 1 2.77 49.84 2.26
N GLU A 2 3.21 50.91 1.64
CA GLU A 2 2.33 51.86 0.93
C GLU A 2 2.40 51.68 -0.60
N GLU A 3 3.41 51.05 -1.09
CA GLU A 3 3.63 50.75 -2.53
C GLU A 3 2.95 49.45 -2.98
N GLU A 4 2.75 48.49 -2.08
CA GLU A 4 1.98 47.27 -2.35
C GLU A 4 0.45 47.46 -2.38
N ARG A 5 -0.06 48.56 -1.85
CA ARG A 5 -1.49 48.90 -1.92
C ARG A 5 -1.89 49.63 -3.21
N ARG A 6 -0.94 50.13 -3.98
CA ARG A 6 -1.22 50.84 -5.25
C ARG A 6 -1.31 49.88 -6.46
N ILE A 7 -0.78 48.69 -6.36
CA ILE A 7 -0.85 47.71 -7.45
C ILE A 7 -2.14 46.86 -7.42
N SER A 8 -2.83 46.84 -6.24
CA SER A 8 -4.09 46.10 -6.10
C SER A 8 -5.36 46.91 -6.45
N ALA A 9 -5.25 48.23 -6.66
CA ALA A 9 -6.40 49.09 -6.97
C ALA A 9 -6.57 49.41 -8.47
N ALA A 10 -5.59 49.03 -9.34
CA ALA A 10 -5.65 49.29 -10.77
C ALA A 10 -6.19 48.12 -11.62
N ALA A 11 -6.61 47.00 -10.99
CA ALA A 11 -7.13 45.84 -11.68
C ALA A 11 -8.64 45.60 -11.48
N MET A 12 -9.41 46.61 -11.00
CA MET A 12 -10.83 46.46 -10.71
C MET A 12 -11.78 47.48 -11.37
N GLU A 13 -11.32 48.19 -12.41
CA GLU A 13 -12.20 49.00 -13.22
C GLU A 13 -11.97 48.74 -14.70
N ASP A 14 -12.56 47.65 -15.21
CA ASP A 14 -13.01 47.49 -16.60
C ASP A 14 -13.67 46.10 -16.76
N VAL A 15 -14.90 45.96 -16.37
CA VAL A 15 -15.91 45.07 -16.99
C VAL A 15 -17.29 45.50 -16.52
N LYS A 16 -17.92 46.42 -17.23
CA LYS A 16 -19.37 46.53 -17.28
C LYS A 16 -19.85 46.69 -18.69
N SER A 17 -20.80 45.84 -19.02
CA SER A 17 -21.68 45.83 -20.19
C SER A 17 -21.10 45.19 -21.49
N GLU A 18 -21.56 43.98 -21.77
CA GLU A 18 -22.38 43.72 -22.95
C GLU A 18 -22.94 42.29 -22.91
N ASP A 19 -24.18 42.17 -23.35
CA ASP A 19 -25.13 41.11 -23.13
C ASP A 19 -24.93 39.81 -23.91
N GLY A 20 -25.24 38.71 -23.27
CA GLY A 20 -26.31 37.74 -23.64
C GLY A 20 -26.24 36.93 -24.93
N ASP A 21 -25.05 36.53 -25.55
CA ASP A 21 -25.11 35.55 -26.67
C ASP A 21 -23.85 34.68 -26.83
N THR A 22 -22.90 34.69 -25.90
CA THR A 22 -21.60 34.05 -26.07
C THR A 22 -21.46 32.69 -25.33
N VAL A 23 -22.45 32.21 -24.60
CA VAL A 23 -22.32 30.97 -23.78
C VAL A 23 -22.44 29.66 -24.63
N ALA A 24 -23.02 29.72 -25.84
CA ALA A 24 -23.09 28.54 -26.71
C ALA A 24 -21.80 28.28 -27.53
N ALA A 25 -20.96 29.30 -27.69
CA ALA A 25 -19.72 29.20 -28.45
C ALA A 25 -18.53 28.70 -27.61
N ALA A 26 -18.49 29.04 -26.31
CA ALA A 26 -17.40 28.64 -25.41
C ALA A 26 -17.30 27.12 -25.14
N GLY A 27 -18.45 26.43 -25.21
CA GLY A 27 -18.48 24.96 -25.03
C GLY A 27 -17.97 24.15 -26.24
N LYS A 28 -17.98 24.76 -27.44
CA LYS A 28 -17.38 24.16 -28.64
C LYS A 28 -15.90 24.45 -28.78
N ALA A 29 -15.48 25.67 -28.42
CA ALA A 29 -14.09 26.09 -28.48
C ALA A 29 -13.18 25.23 -27.56
N SER A 30 -13.60 24.89 -26.35
CA SER A 30 -12.78 24.07 -25.44
C SER A 30 -12.59 22.61 -25.86
N ALA A 31 -13.50 22.05 -26.67
CA ALA A 31 -13.35 20.70 -27.22
C ALA A 31 -12.49 20.69 -28.48
N GLU A 32 -12.56 21.78 -29.27
CA GLU A 32 -11.71 21.99 -30.44
C GLU A 32 -10.27 22.41 -30.02
N ASP A 33 -10.12 23.15 -28.93
CA ASP A 33 -8.80 23.52 -28.39
C ASP A 33 -8.09 22.30 -27.76
N ALA A 34 -8.80 21.41 -27.06
CA ALA A 34 -8.24 20.16 -26.58
C ALA A 34 -7.88 19.19 -27.72
N ALA A 35 -8.65 19.20 -28.81
CA ALA A 35 -8.33 18.42 -30.01
C ALA A 35 -7.15 19.03 -30.79
N LYS A 36 -7.05 20.35 -30.83
CA LYS A 36 -5.91 21.07 -31.45
C LYS A 36 -4.64 20.94 -30.61
N GLU A 37 -4.74 20.93 -29.29
CA GLU A 37 -3.58 20.71 -28.42
C GLU A 37 -3.07 19.26 -28.52
N GLN A 38 -3.95 18.29 -28.70
CA GLN A 38 -3.60 16.91 -29.06
C GLN A 38 -2.98 16.85 -30.45
N GLU A 39 -3.52 17.57 -31.42
CA GLU A 39 -3.03 17.63 -32.80
C GLU A 39 -1.68 18.32 -32.88
N ALA A 40 -1.46 19.40 -32.11
CA ALA A 40 -0.19 20.09 -31.98
C ALA A 40 0.90 19.20 -31.35
N VAL A 41 0.58 18.45 -30.27
CA VAL A 41 1.47 17.46 -29.65
C VAL A 41 1.79 16.31 -30.62
N LEU A 42 0.85 15.96 -31.49
CA LEU A 42 1.00 14.91 -32.49
C LEU A 42 1.72 15.39 -33.75
N GLU A 43 1.63 16.70 -34.10
CA GLU A 43 2.38 17.30 -35.24
C GLU A 43 3.81 17.62 -34.85
N GLU A 44 4.09 18.05 -33.62
CA GLU A 44 5.48 18.24 -33.12
C GLU A 44 6.24 16.91 -33.05
N ASN A 45 5.52 15.77 -33.16
CA ASN A 45 6.01 14.40 -33.17
C ASN A 45 6.31 13.85 -34.59
N ARG A 46 6.13 14.64 -35.65
CA ARG A 46 6.49 14.25 -37.01
C ARG A 46 7.99 14.43 -37.29
N ASP A 47 8.81 13.59 -36.63
CA ASP A 47 10.20 13.39 -37.07
C ASP A 47 10.25 12.08 -37.87
N PRO A 48 10.67 12.13 -39.19
CA PRO A 48 10.63 10.96 -40.08
C PRO A 48 11.57 9.82 -39.68
N GLN A 49 12.42 10.01 -38.68
CA GLN A 49 13.43 9.03 -38.26
C GLN A 49 13.01 8.15 -37.05
N LEU A 50 11.80 8.29 -36.51
CA LEU A 50 11.31 7.52 -35.36
C LEU A 50 10.11 6.61 -35.66
N GLU A 51 9.91 6.26 -36.93
CA GLU A 51 9.04 5.13 -37.26
C GLU A 51 9.73 3.83 -36.84
N MET A 52 9.37 3.30 -35.68
CA MET A 52 9.62 1.91 -35.32
C MET A 52 9.00 1.02 -36.42
N PRO A 53 9.70 0.00 -36.92
CA PRO A 53 9.13 -0.89 -37.91
C PRO A 53 7.78 -1.42 -37.44
N HIS A 54 6.81 -1.34 -38.32
CA HIS A 54 5.40 -1.73 -38.09
C HIS A 54 5.24 -3.16 -37.55
N ASP A 55 6.23 -4.03 -37.76
CA ASP A 55 6.25 -5.44 -37.37
C ASP A 55 6.49 -5.67 -35.86
N GLN A 56 7.26 -4.78 -35.16
CA GLN A 56 7.48 -4.94 -33.72
C GLN A 56 6.29 -4.52 -32.85
N ALA A 57 5.53 -3.52 -33.30
CA ALA A 57 4.28 -3.13 -32.61
C ALA A 57 3.18 -4.18 -32.81
N ARG A 58 3.19 -4.87 -33.99
CA ARG A 58 2.21 -5.91 -34.32
C ARG A 58 2.53 -7.22 -33.61
N ALA A 59 3.82 -7.57 -33.43
CA ALA A 59 4.22 -8.75 -32.65
C ALA A 59 3.79 -8.64 -31.17
N ALA A 60 3.92 -7.44 -30.56
CA ALA A 60 3.47 -7.21 -29.19
C ALA A 60 1.94 -7.27 -29.02
N ALA A 61 1.17 -7.00 -30.09
CA ALA A 61 -0.30 -7.04 -30.06
C ALA A 61 -0.88 -8.43 -30.41
N VAL A 62 -0.13 -9.25 -31.17
CA VAL A 62 -0.60 -10.56 -31.64
C VAL A 62 -0.35 -11.66 -30.59
N ASP A 63 0.74 -11.57 -29.81
CA ASP A 63 1.04 -12.55 -28.76
C ASP A 63 0.05 -12.55 -27.59
N GLU A 64 -0.74 -11.49 -27.45
CA GLU A 64 -1.70 -11.34 -26.36
C GLU A 64 -3.11 -11.93 -26.65
N LYS A 65 -3.40 -12.26 -27.90
CA LYS A 65 -4.72 -12.83 -28.29
C LYS A 65 -4.74 -14.37 -28.36
N ASN A 66 -3.60 -15.06 -28.32
CA ASN A 66 -3.51 -16.50 -28.57
C ASN A 66 -3.16 -17.37 -27.36
N LEU A 67 -3.42 -16.93 -26.14
CA LEU A 67 -3.14 -17.72 -24.93
C LEU A 67 -4.37 -18.47 -24.38
N ASP A 68 -5.45 -18.57 -25.15
CA ASP A 68 -6.62 -19.35 -24.72
C ASP A 68 -7.09 -20.28 -25.86
N GLY A 69 -6.58 -21.50 -25.85
CA GLY A 69 -7.09 -22.60 -26.70
C GLY A 69 -6.02 -23.36 -27.46
N GLY A 70 -5.53 -24.44 -26.90
CA GLY A 70 -4.80 -25.43 -27.66
C GLY A 70 -3.63 -26.10 -26.97
N ILE A 71 -3.91 -26.91 -25.98
CA ILE A 71 -2.99 -27.98 -25.54
C ILE A 71 -3.41 -29.20 -26.32
N GLU A 72 -2.65 -29.54 -27.35
CA GLU A 72 -2.43 -30.88 -27.89
C GLU A 72 -2.13 -30.94 -29.40
N GLU A 73 -1.22 -30.17 -29.97
CA GLU A 73 -0.67 -30.55 -31.32
C GLU A 73 0.69 -29.90 -31.70
N GLU A 74 1.41 -29.20 -30.81
CA GLU A 74 2.70 -28.58 -31.18
C GLU A 74 3.98 -29.22 -30.57
N SER A 75 4.00 -30.50 -30.27
CA SER A 75 5.23 -31.16 -29.80
C SER A 75 6.23 -31.58 -30.91
N ASN A 76 5.86 -31.50 -32.21
CA ASN A 76 6.68 -32.01 -33.29
C ASN A 76 7.28 -30.97 -34.25
N ALA A 77 6.84 -29.72 -34.25
CA ALA A 77 7.39 -28.68 -35.13
C ALA A 77 8.57 -27.93 -34.47
N GLY A 78 8.54 -27.76 -33.14
CA GLY A 78 9.59 -27.07 -32.41
C GLY A 78 10.90 -27.85 -32.23
N GLN A 79 10.88 -29.18 -32.38
CA GLN A 79 12.10 -29.97 -32.34
C GLN A 79 12.90 -29.90 -33.65
N ARG A 80 12.25 -29.85 -34.78
CA ARG A 80 12.95 -29.73 -36.08
C ARG A 80 13.67 -28.41 -36.32
N GLN A 81 13.10 -27.31 -35.83
CA GLN A 81 13.78 -25.99 -35.92
C GLN A 81 14.98 -25.85 -34.99
N ARG A 82 14.99 -26.50 -33.83
CA ARG A 82 16.16 -26.51 -32.93
C ARG A 82 17.30 -27.37 -33.41
N GLU A 83 17.03 -28.41 -34.16
CA GLU A 83 18.06 -29.30 -34.77
C GLU A 83 18.73 -28.61 -35.99
N GLU A 84 18.00 -27.79 -36.75
CA GLU A 84 18.59 -27.02 -37.87
C GLU A 84 19.42 -25.80 -37.38
N GLU A 85 19.03 -25.11 -36.30
CA GLU A 85 19.84 -24.05 -35.71
C GLU A 85 21.10 -24.58 -35.00
N GLN A 86 21.06 -25.75 -34.38
CA GLN A 86 22.21 -26.36 -33.74
C GLN A 86 23.26 -26.82 -34.77
N SER A 87 22.83 -27.33 -35.92
CA SER A 87 23.74 -27.74 -37.01
C SER A 87 24.43 -26.54 -37.71
N ALA A 88 23.76 -25.37 -37.77
CA ALA A 88 24.33 -24.14 -38.33
C ALA A 88 25.37 -23.46 -37.40
N LEU A 89 25.28 -23.72 -36.08
CA LEU A 89 26.27 -23.19 -35.12
C LEU A 89 27.52 -24.06 -35.03
N ASP A 90 27.43 -25.36 -35.31
CA ASP A 90 28.58 -26.29 -35.32
C ASP A 90 29.44 -26.11 -36.58
N GLU A 91 28.88 -25.71 -37.71
CA GLU A 91 29.66 -25.40 -38.92
C GLU A 91 30.46 -24.07 -38.86
N GLN A 92 30.06 -23.11 -38.00
CA GLN A 92 30.82 -21.84 -37.83
C GLN A 92 31.90 -21.90 -36.73
N GLY A 93 31.94 -22.97 -35.91
CA GLY A 93 32.94 -23.20 -34.87
C GLY A 93 34.25 -23.85 -35.34
N GLY A 94 34.33 -24.30 -36.60
CA GLY A 94 35.45 -25.08 -37.13
C GLY A 94 36.62 -24.30 -37.77
N LEU A 95 36.57 -22.99 -37.89
CA LEU A 95 37.55 -22.21 -38.70
C LEU A 95 38.29 -21.10 -37.91
N ARG A 96 38.50 -21.25 -36.60
CA ARG A 96 39.39 -20.33 -35.86
C ARG A 96 40.14 -21.01 -34.72
N ARG A 97 41.05 -21.92 -35.08
CA ARG A 97 42.16 -22.39 -34.23
C ARG A 97 43.41 -22.50 -35.09
N GLU A 98 44.14 -21.39 -35.22
CA GLU A 98 45.58 -21.39 -35.44
C GLU A 98 46.16 -20.01 -35.15
N ALA A 99 47.28 -20.03 -34.39
CA ALA A 99 48.22 -18.92 -34.05
C ALA A 99 47.71 -17.88 -33.02
N GLN A 100 48.39 -17.65 -31.92
CA GLN A 100 49.81 -17.50 -31.64
C GLN A 100 50.13 -17.62 -30.16
N GLU A 101 51.32 -18.12 -29.89
CA GLU A 101 52.03 -18.31 -28.64
C GLU A 101 52.48 -17.04 -27.93
N GLU A 102 52.75 -17.23 -26.65
CA GLU A 102 53.28 -16.34 -25.62
C GLU A 102 54.62 -15.64 -25.95
N PRO A 103 55.11 -14.70 -25.09
CA PRO A 103 55.95 -15.14 -23.98
C PRO A 103 55.76 -14.41 -22.63
N GLN A 104 56.06 -15.18 -21.56
CA GLN A 104 56.31 -14.80 -20.17
C GLN A 104 57.55 -13.91 -20.05
N ILE A 105 57.58 -13.00 -19.08
CA ILE A 105 58.81 -12.57 -18.37
C ILE A 105 58.50 -12.36 -16.91
N ASP A 106 59.35 -13.02 -16.09
CA ASP A 106 59.52 -12.98 -14.63
C ASP A 106 60.15 -11.68 -14.13
N GLY A 107 60.04 -11.46 -12.81
CA GLY A 107 61.00 -10.70 -12.02
C GLY A 107 60.38 -9.61 -11.12
N ASP A 108 60.08 -9.85 -9.92
CA ASP A 108 60.79 -9.89 -8.65
C ASP A 108 61.08 -8.52 -7.99
N GLU A 109 60.78 -8.49 -6.69
CA GLU A 109 61.36 -7.74 -5.54
C GLU A 109 60.94 -6.29 -5.18
N ARG A 110 60.26 -6.26 -4.02
CA ARG A 110 60.61 -5.46 -2.79
C ARG A 110 60.71 -3.93 -2.83
N ALA A 111 59.96 -3.26 -1.99
CA ALA A 111 60.34 -2.71 -0.67
C ALA A 111 59.49 -1.49 -0.28
N ASP A 112 58.91 -1.54 0.88
CA ASP A 112 58.58 -0.39 1.73
C ASP A 112 59.82 0.47 2.02
N PRO A 113 59.67 1.77 2.33
CA PRO A 113 59.46 2.19 3.74
C PRO A 113 58.63 3.49 3.94
N GLN A 114 57.98 3.55 5.08
CA GLN A 114 57.73 4.77 5.87
C GLN A 114 59.04 5.32 6.49
N PRO A 115 59.10 6.49 7.23
CA PRO A 115 58.13 7.47 7.74
C PRO A 115 58.64 8.95 7.76
N GLY A 116 57.91 9.84 8.48
CA GLY A 116 58.40 11.12 9.01
C GLY A 116 57.33 12.23 8.85
N GLU A 117 56.62 12.56 9.87
CA GLU A 117 56.80 13.50 11.01
C GLU A 117 56.78 14.97 10.59
N GLU A 118 55.97 15.67 11.26
CA GLU A 118 55.87 16.85 12.16
C GLU A 118 55.06 17.96 11.50
N GLY A 119 54.23 18.75 12.15
CA GLY A 119 54.08 19.21 13.51
C GLY A 119 52.96 20.23 13.63
N GLU A 120 52.48 20.32 14.82
CA GLU A 120 52.17 21.45 15.70
C GLU A 120 50.87 22.26 15.47
N GLN A 121 49.95 22.05 16.37
CA GLN A 121 49.51 22.87 17.55
C GLN A 121 48.76 24.17 17.25
N ARG A 122 47.54 24.27 17.78
CA ARG A 122 47.13 25.19 18.86
C ARG A 122 45.63 25.13 19.17
N GLN A 123 45.30 24.74 20.41
CA GLN A 123 44.14 25.23 21.16
C GLN A 123 44.49 26.57 21.85
N PRO A 124 43.54 27.37 22.32
CA PRO A 124 43.33 27.57 23.77
C PRO A 124 41.83 27.51 24.18
N GLU A 125 41.53 26.80 25.28
CA GLU A 125 41.30 27.26 26.69
C GLU A 125 40.02 28.07 26.89
N GLU A 126 39.12 27.46 27.59
CA GLU A 126 38.55 27.56 28.95
C GLU A 126 38.17 28.96 29.43
N GLU A 127 36.94 29.11 29.85
CA GLU A 127 36.59 29.80 31.10
C GLU A 127 35.35 29.16 31.75
N ARG A 128 35.61 28.66 32.97
CA ARG A 128 34.62 28.24 33.96
C ARG A 128 34.12 29.45 34.72
N SER A 129 32.87 29.47 35.11
CA SER A 129 32.46 30.02 36.39
C SER A 129 31.30 29.26 36.99
N ASN A 130 31.60 28.62 38.09
CA ASN A 130 30.70 28.15 39.13
C ASN A 130 29.96 29.32 39.79
N ILE A 131 28.69 29.15 40.13
CA ILE A 131 28.16 29.56 41.45
C ILE A 131 27.03 28.57 41.83
N ASN A 132 27.27 27.96 42.96
CA ASN A 132 26.44 27.17 43.84
C ASN A 132 25.46 28.13 44.54
N ASP A 133 24.21 27.67 44.79
CA ASP A 133 23.55 27.85 46.09
C ASP A 133 22.20 27.11 46.11
N GLN A 134 22.13 26.09 46.93
CA GLN A 134 20.98 25.69 47.72
C GLN A 134 21.15 26.32 49.12
N PRO A 135 20.07 26.56 49.94
CA PRO A 135 19.46 25.47 50.68
C PRO A 135 17.97 25.64 51.13
N GLN A 136 17.41 24.50 51.51
CA GLN A 136 16.57 24.20 52.72
C GLN A 136 15.17 24.85 52.86
N ASN A 137 14.16 24.01 52.96
CA ASN A 137 13.53 23.28 54.08
C ASN A 137 12.37 23.99 54.77
N GLU A 138 11.35 23.12 55.10
CA GLU A 138 10.36 23.17 56.21
C GLU A 138 9.06 23.93 55.87
N GLU A 139 7.84 23.50 56.15
CA GLU A 139 7.28 22.61 57.19
C GLU A 139 5.85 22.18 56.83
N GLN A 140 5.47 20.99 57.28
CA GLN A 140 4.08 20.61 57.54
C GLN A 140 3.61 21.18 58.88
N PRO A 141 2.30 21.27 59.11
CA PRO A 141 1.80 20.63 60.28
C PRO A 141 0.54 19.76 60.08
N GLN A 142 0.50 18.80 60.97
CA GLN A 142 -0.49 17.76 61.25
C GLN A 142 -1.65 18.29 62.10
N ASN A 143 -2.72 17.43 62.15
CA ASN A 143 -3.63 17.09 63.26
C ASN A 143 -4.92 17.92 63.38
N GLY A 144 -5.99 17.18 63.47
CA GLY A 144 -6.77 16.62 64.60
C GLY A 144 -8.22 16.41 64.20
N ASP A 145 -8.67 15.24 64.21
CA ASP A 145 -9.38 14.47 65.26
C ASP A 145 -10.86 14.83 65.47
N GLY A 146 -11.73 13.79 65.45
CA GLY A 146 -12.86 13.69 66.33
C GLY A 146 -14.24 13.42 65.79
N GLY A 147 -14.74 12.19 65.97
CA GLY A 147 -16.07 11.93 66.54
C GLY A 147 -17.13 11.33 65.61
N ASP A 148 -17.26 10.07 65.64
CA ASP A 148 -18.32 9.21 66.20
C ASP A 148 -19.81 9.57 65.92
N GLY A 149 -20.57 8.56 65.46
CA GLY A 149 -21.94 8.44 65.88
C GLY A 149 -22.97 7.89 64.88
N ASP A 150 -23.20 6.59 65.01
CA ASP A 150 -24.51 5.88 64.96
C ASP A 150 -25.23 5.60 63.61
N LYS A 151 -25.34 4.29 63.40
CA LYS A 151 -26.47 3.62 62.72
C LYS A 151 -27.69 3.52 63.66
N PRO A 152 -28.93 3.39 63.15
CA PRO A 152 -29.46 2.07 62.99
C PRO A 152 -30.38 1.78 61.80
N ALA A 153 -30.71 0.50 61.71
CA ALA A 153 -31.32 -0.34 60.72
C ALA A 153 -32.85 -0.20 60.49
N VAL A 154 -33.21 -0.75 59.28
CA VAL A 154 -34.44 -1.54 58.96
C VAL A 154 -35.79 -0.81 58.81
N SER A 155 -36.34 -0.89 57.54
CA SER A 155 -37.54 -1.68 57.25
C SER A 155 -37.97 -1.58 55.80
N GLU A 156 -38.43 -2.72 55.28
CA GLU A 156 -39.05 -2.93 53.97
C GLU A 156 -40.35 -2.13 53.82
N HIS A 157 -40.60 -1.64 52.58
CA HIS A 157 -41.92 -1.82 51.93
C HIS A 157 -41.81 -1.63 50.42
N ARG A 158 -42.37 -2.59 49.69
CA ARG A 158 -42.70 -2.54 48.26
C ARG A 158 -43.76 -1.46 48.03
N GLU A 159 -43.66 -0.80 46.89
CA GLU A 159 -44.74 -0.67 45.91
C GLU A 159 -44.24 -0.01 44.61
N ASP A 160 -44.72 -0.58 43.51
CA ASP A 160 -44.50 -0.18 42.11
C ASP A 160 -44.96 1.25 41.85
N THR A 161 -44.16 1.99 41.06
CA THR A 161 -44.70 2.86 39.99
C THR A 161 -43.63 3.24 38.96
N ASP A 162 -43.98 3.06 37.72
CA ASP A 162 -43.37 3.46 36.49
C ASP A 162 -42.89 4.92 36.51
N GLY A 163 -41.58 5.13 36.31
CA GLY A 163 -40.94 6.44 36.18
C GLY A 163 -39.61 6.31 35.48
N ARG A 164 -39.60 5.87 34.22
CA ARG A 164 -38.42 5.99 33.34
C ARG A 164 -38.09 7.46 33.17
N SER A 165 -37.05 7.92 33.83
CA SER A 165 -36.57 9.26 33.74
C SER A 165 -36.03 9.55 32.32
N VAL A 166 -36.39 10.70 31.80
CA VAL A 166 -35.97 11.23 30.49
C VAL A 166 -34.44 11.39 30.42
N GLU A 167 -33.75 11.40 31.56
CA GLU A 167 -32.28 11.50 31.63
C GLU A 167 -31.54 10.23 31.19
N ASP A 168 -32.08 9.02 31.51
CA ASP A 168 -31.46 7.76 31.02
C ASP A 168 -31.57 7.61 29.49
N SER A 169 -32.59 8.20 28.88
CA SER A 169 -32.74 8.23 27.42
C SER A 169 -31.75 9.16 26.71
N LEU A 170 -31.33 10.26 27.39
CA LEU A 170 -30.36 11.19 26.85
C LEU A 170 -28.92 10.66 27.02
N VAL A 171 -28.59 10.01 28.10
CA VAL A 171 -27.30 9.34 28.32
C VAL A 171 -27.10 8.18 27.33
N GLY A 172 -28.16 7.36 27.14
CA GLY A 172 -28.12 6.29 26.12
C GLY A 172 -27.97 6.79 24.68
N LYS A 173 -28.56 7.95 24.36
CA LYS A 173 -28.39 8.58 23.04
C LYS A 173 -27.02 9.23 22.87
N ALA A 174 -26.48 9.86 23.92
CA ALA A 174 -25.15 10.44 23.91
C ALA A 174 -24.06 9.35 23.73
N HIS A 175 -24.18 8.20 24.43
CA HIS A 175 -23.29 7.06 24.19
C HIS A 175 -23.45 6.43 22.80
N ALA A 176 -24.64 6.40 22.24
CA ALA A 176 -24.88 5.92 20.88
C ALA A 176 -24.36 6.89 19.81
N GLU A 177 -24.32 8.20 20.08
CA GLU A 177 -23.73 9.21 19.20
C GLU A 177 -22.20 9.30 19.37
N GLU A 178 -21.64 9.06 20.54
CA GLU A 178 -20.19 8.93 20.75
C GLU A 178 -19.61 7.72 20.01
N HIS A 179 -20.33 6.60 19.96
CA HIS A 179 -19.92 5.43 19.15
C HIS A 179 -20.01 5.67 17.63
N ARG A 180 -20.84 6.59 17.16
CA ARG A 180 -20.95 6.91 15.72
C ARG A 180 -19.76 7.66 15.14
N ALA A 181 -18.94 8.34 15.93
CA ALA A 181 -17.77 9.06 15.47
C ALA A 181 -16.68 8.12 14.92
N TRP A 182 -16.64 6.87 15.38
CA TRP A 182 -15.67 5.84 15.02
C TRP A 182 -16.37 4.54 14.60
N ALA A 183 -17.27 4.62 13.60
CA ALA A 183 -17.89 3.44 13.01
C ALA A 183 -16.81 2.49 12.45
N THR A 184 -17.06 1.18 12.53
CA THR A 184 -16.16 0.17 11.97
C THR A 184 -16.48 -0.08 10.51
N GLN A 185 -15.54 -0.62 9.74
CA GLN A 185 -15.80 -1.05 8.36
C GLN A 185 -16.79 -2.22 8.31
N ALA A 186 -16.82 -3.06 9.34
CA ALA A 186 -17.79 -4.13 9.47
C ALA A 186 -19.22 -3.61 9.65
N ASP A 187 -19.40 -2.51 10.38
CA ASP A 187 -20.71 -1.87 10.54
C ASP A 187 -21.20 -1.22 9.23
N GLN A 188 -20.27 -0.77 8.40
CA GLN A 188 -20.54 -0.17 7.10
C GLN A 188 -20.79 -1.21 5.99
N SER A 189 -20.40 -2.48 6.19
CA SER A 189 -20.51 -3.57 5.23
C SER A 189 -21.65 -4.52 5.60
N HIS A 190 -22.83 -4.37 4.97
CA HIS A 190 -23.94 -5.31 5.16
C HIS A 190 -23.56 -6.75 4.81
N TRP A 191 -22.77 -6.94 3.75
CA TRP A 191 -22.33 -8.26 3.32
C TRP A 191 -21.44 -8.95 4.35
N GLU A 192 -20.58 -8.19 5.02
CA GLU A 192 -19.73 -8.69 6.10
C GLU A 192 -20.55 -9.07 7.34
N LYS A 193 -21.61 -8.30 7.66
CA LYS A 193 -22.53 -8.64 8.75
C LYS A 193 -23.29 -9.94 8.48
N ASP A 194 -23.84 -10.09 7.28
CA ASP A 194 -24.55 -11.31 6.86
C ASP A 194 -23.65 -12.54 6.97
N ARG A 195 -22.39 -12.42 6.54
CA ARG A 195 -21.41 -13.52 6.67
C ARG A 195 -21.10 -13.89 8.12
N ARG A 196 -21.04 -12.91 9.03
CA ARG A 196 -20.82 -13.16 10.46
C ARG A 196 -21.95 -13.90 11.10
N ASP A 197 -23.18 -13.53 10.77
CA ASP A 197 -24.38 -14.16 11.31
C ASP A 197 -24.49 -15.62 10.86
N GLU A 198 -24.09 -15.93 9.61
CA GLU A 198 -24.04 -17.30 9.11
C GLU A 198 -22.91 -18.13 9.76
N SER A 199 -21.75 -17.53 10.09
CA SER A 199 -20.60 -18.23 10.67
C SER A 199 -20.76 -18.45 12.19
N ALA A 200 -21.50 -17.61 12.89
CA ALA A 200 -21.73 -17.73 14.32
C ALA A 200 -22.56 -18.96 14.71
N GLY A 201 -23.19 -19.63 13.75
CA GLY A 201 -24.02 -20.82 13.96
C GLY A 201 -23.31 -22.17 13.94
N SER A 202 -21.99 -22.26 13.64
CA SER A 202 -21.30 -23.56 13.45
C SER A 202 -20.00 -23.73 14.24
N GLY A 203 -19.66 -22.84 15.16
CA GLY A 203 -18.42 -22.96 15.94
C GLY A 203 -18.57 -23.82 17.18
N GLU A 204 -18.46 -25.14 17.08
CA GLU A 204 -18.06 -25.99 18.20
C GLU A 204 -16.64 -25.56 18.64
N ARG A 205 -16.57 -25.00 19.86
CA ARG A 205 -15.29 -24.62 20.50
C ARG A 205 -14.64 -25.90 21.00
N ASP A 206 -13.66 -26.37 20.26
CA ASP A 206 -12.81 -27.46 20.70
C ASP A 206 -11.90 -26.97 21.84
N ALA A 207 -12.32 -27.21 23.08
CA ALA A 207 -11.53 -27.03 24.29
C ALA A 207 -10.86 -28.37 24.65
N GLY A 208 -9.99 -28.86 23.79
CA GLY A 208 -9.19 -30.04 23.98
C GLY A 208 -7.72 -29.76 23.72
N GLY A 209 -6.88 -29.94 24.74
CA GLY A 209 -5.44 -29.69 24.66
C GLY A 209 -4.67 -30.78 23.88
N GLU A 210 -5.06 -31.06 22.65
CA GLU A 210 -4.28 -31.87 21.74
C GLU A 210 -3.25 -30.99 21.03
N GLU A 211 -2.00 -31.42 20.99
CA GLU A 211 -0.94 -30.78 20.20
C GLU A 211 -1.32 -30.82 18.74
N HIS A 212 -1.45 -29.64 18.09
CA HIS A 212 -1.84 -29.55 16.69
C HIS A 212 -0.76 -30.20 15.80
N GLU A 213 -1.15 -31.19 14.99
CA GLU A 213 -0.26 -31.85 14.03
C GLU A 213 -0.07 -30.99 12.79
N TRP A 214 1.14 -30.43 12.62
CA TRP A 214 1.47 -29.57 11.48
C TRP A 214 1.64 -30.36 10.19
N ARG A 215 1.06 -29.84 9.09
CA ARG A 215 1.16 -30.43 7.74
C ARG A 215 1.54 -29.38 6.73
N VAL A 216 2.24 -29.75 5.67
CA VAL A 216 2.52 -28.89 4.52
C VAL A 216 1.28 -28.80 3.64
N CYS A 217 0.99 -27.59 3.10
CA CYS A 217 -0.13 -27.40 2.18
C CYS A 217 0.07 -28.18 0.88
N ASN A 218 -0.84 -29.09 0.59
CA ASN A 218 -0.89 -29.78 -0.70
C ASN A 218 -1.83 -29.01 -1.64
N VAL A 219 -1.35 -27.92 -2.23
CA VAL A 219 -2.09 -27.05 -3.13
C VAL A 219 -1.32 -26.80 -4.41
N LYS A 220 -2.02 -26.61 -5.52
CA LYS A 220 -1.42 -26.38 -6.84
C LYS A 220 -0.46 -25.17 -6.88
N ALA A 221 -0.75 -24.12 -6.12
CA ALA A 221 0.09 -22.93 -6.06
C ALA A 221 1.41 -23.15 -5.29
N GLY A 222 1.58 -24.28 -4.59
CA GLY A 222 2.83 -24.66 -3.91
C GLY A 222 3.36 -23.57 -2.99
N ALA A 223 4.63 -23.21 -3.19
CA ALA A 223 5.32 -22.20 -2.39
C ALA A 223 4.77 -20.76 -2.52
N ASP A 224 3.93 -20.49 -3.50
CA ASP A 224 3.35 -19.15 -3.77
C ASP A 224 1.86 -19.05 -3.38
N TYR A 225 1.40 -19.95 -2.52
CA TYR A 225 0.01 -20.04 -2.12
C TYR A 225 -0.50 -18.80 -1.37
N ILE A 226 -1.57 -18.18 -1.92
CA ILE A 226 -2.33 -17.09 -1.31
C ILE A 226 -3.77 -17.57 -1.17
N PRO A 227 -4.26 -17.94 0.03
CA PRO A 227 -5.52 -18.65 0.19
C PRO A 227 -6.73 -17.97 -0.46
N CYS A 228 -6.86 -16.65 -0.32
CA CYS A 228 -8.00 -15.92 -0.88
C CYS A 228 -7.93 -15.72 -2.42
N LEU A 229 -6.77 -15.89 -3.04
CA LEU A 229 -6.59 -15.75 -4.50
C LEU A 229 -6.47 -17.09 -5.21
N ASP A 230 -6.08 -18.16 -4.47
CA ASP A 230 -5.88 -19.51 -4.99
C ASP A 230 -6.98 -20.48 -4.53
N ASN A 231 -8.12 -19.98 -4.05
CA ASN A 231 -9.27 -20.80 -3.66
C ASN A 231 -9.94 -21.41 -4.89
N GLU A 232 -9.45 -22.62 -5.30
CA GLU A 232 -9.95 -23.31 -6.49
C GLU A 232 -11.46 -23.58 -6.45
N LYS A 233 -12.02 -23.86 -5.26
CA LYS A 233 -13.46 -24.13 -5.12
C LYS A 233 -14.27 -22.89 -5.48
N ALA A 234 -13.84 -21.72 -5.00
CA ALA A 234 -14.48 -20.44 -5.32
C ALA A 234 -14.25 -20.05 -6.78
N VAL A 235 -13.01 -20.17 -7.28
CA VAL A 235 -12.65 -19.86 -8.68
C VAL A 235 -13.46 -20.69 -9.67
N LYS A 236 -13.65 -22.00 -9.42
CA LYS A 236 -14.49 -22.89 -10.28
C LYS A 236 -15.98 -22.49 -10.28
N LYS A 237 -16.47 -21.80 -9.25
CA LYS A 237 -17.85 -21.32 -9.17
C LYS A 237 -18.07 -19.98 -9.89
N LEU A 238 -17.01 -19.26 -10.25
CA LEU A 238 -17.11 -17.98 -10.95
C LEU A 238 -17.71 -18.18 -12.34
N ARG A 239 -18.70 -17.36 -12.67
CA ARG A 239 -19.31 -17.39 -14.02
C ARG A 239 -18.32 -16.77 -15.03
N PRO A 240 -18.21 -17.34 -16.24
CA PRO A 240 -17.31 -16.83 -17.28
C PRO A 240 -17.55 -15.34 -17.61
N GLU A 241 -18.79 -14.87 -17.47
CA GLU A 241 -19.18 -13.47 -17.70
C GLU A 241 -18.51 -12.51 -16.70
N ASN A 242 -18.32 -12.93 -15.45
CA ASN A 242 -17.65 -12.13 -14.43
C ASN A 242 -16.14 -12.03 -14.69
N PHE A 243 -15.53 -13.07 -15.26
CA PHE A 243 -14.13 -13.04 -15.68
C PHE A 243 -13.90 -12.09 -16.86
N ARG A 244 -14.77 -12.14 -17.88
CA ARG A 244 -14.62 -11.30 -19.08
C ARG A 244 -14.77 -9.82 -18.79
N ARG A 245 -15.50 -9.46 -17.73
CA ARG A 245 -15.77 -8.06 -17.41
C ARG A 245 -14.56 -7.32 -16.88
N TYR A 246 -13.71 -7.99 -16.06
CA TYR A 246 -12.59 -7.37 -15.36
C TYR A 246 -11.23 -8.02 -15.64
N GLU A 247 -11.16 -9.02 -16.50
CA GLU A 247 -9.96 -9.76 -16.93
C GLU A 247 -9.18 -10.49 -15.80
N HIS A 248 -9.38 -10.15 -14.52
CA HIS A 248 -8.63 -10.69 -13.39
C HIS A 248 -9.54 -11.17 -12.27
N ARG A 249 -9.00 -12.14 -11.50
CA ARG A 249 -9.69 -12.71 -10.35
C ARG A 249 -9.64 -11.78 -9.14
N GLU A 250 -10.82 -11.53 -8.57
CA GLU A 250 -10.94 -10.88 -7.28
C GLU A 250 -10.67 -11.86 -6.12
N ARG A 251 -10.56 -11.32 -4.93
CA ARG A 251 -10.35 -12.05 -3.70
C ARG A 251 -11.59 -12.87 -3.32
N HIS A 252 -11.39 -14.18 -3.10
CA HIS A 252 -12.38 -15.14 -2.64
C HIS A 252 -11.77 -16.01 -1.56
N CYS A 253 -11.99 -15.67 -0.29
CA CYS A 253 -11.43 -16.39 0.83
C CYS A 253 -12.11 -17.74 1.06
N PRO A 254 -11.41 -18.77 1.57
CA PRO A 254 -12.03 -19.96 2.12
C PRO A 254 -12.92 -19.59 3.32
N ASP A 255 -13.97 -20.40 3.55
CA ASP A 255 -14.88 -20.21 4.69
C ASP A 255 -14.13 -20.35 6.03
N GLU A 256 -13.16 -21.27 6.08
CA GLU A 256 -12.24 -21.46 7.19
C GLU A 256 -10.80 -21.14 6.74
N GLY A 257 -10.04 -20.45 7.60
CA GLY A 257 -8.63 -20.17 7.37
C GLY A 257 -7.82 -21.47 7.30
N PRO A 258 -6.89 -21.63 6.34
CA PRO A 258 -6.07 -22.84 6.25
C PRO A 258 -5.15 -22.98 7.47
N THR A 259 -5.00 -24.21 7.96
CA THR A 259 -4.11 -24.59 9.07
C THR A 259 -2.84 -25.32 8.62
N CYS A 260 -2.61 -25.44 7.31
CA CYS A 260 -1.41 -26.02 6.73
C CYS A 260 -0.31 -24.97 6.49
N LEU A 261 0.94 -25.41 6.47
CA LEU A 261 2.12 -24.58 6.28
C LEU A 261 2.55 -24.53 4.82
N VAL A 262 2.81 -23.32 4.30
CA VAL A 262 3.29 -23.16 2.94
C VAL A 262 4.75 -23.61 2.84
N PRO A 263 5.12 -24.48 1.85
CA PRO A 263 6.49 -24.94 1.69
C PRO A 263 7.46 -23.82 1.32
N LEU A 264 8.75 -24.03 1.57
CA LEU A 264 9.79 -23.14 1.09
C LEU A 264 10.17 -23.49 -0.37
N PRO A 265 10.50 -22.49 -1.20
CA PRO A 265 11.13 -22.75 -2.50
C PRO A 265 12.47 -23.47 -2.31
N SER A 266 12.80 -24.39 -3.23
CA SER A 266 14.08 -25.08 -3.20
C SER A 266 15.25 -24.08 -3.26
N GLY A 267 16.20 -24.19 -2.33
CA GLY A 267 17.36 -23.31 -2.26
C GLY A 267 17.04 -21.89 -1.79
N TYR A 268 15.92 -21.67 -1.06
CA TYR A 268 15.59 -20.38 -0.46
C TYR A 268 16.75 -19.83 0.36
N ARG A 269 16.98 -18.53 0.26
CA ARG A 269 18.05 -17.81 0.97
C ARG A 269 17.50 -16.59 1.67
N ARG A 270 18.16 -16.13 2.73
CA ARG A 270 17.83 -14.84 3.34
C ARG A 270 17.87 -13.74 2.28
N PRO A 271 16.87 -12.82 2.24
CA PRO A 271 16.82 -11.73 1.27
C PRO A 271 18.07 -10.86 1.27
N ILE A 272 18.37 -10.28 0.13
CA ILE A 272 19.42 -9.28 0.01
C ILE A 272 18.98 -8.01 0.73
N GLU A 273 19.87 -7.42 1.51
CA GLU A 273 19.58 -6.21 2.29
C GLU A 273 19.36 -4.97 1.41
N TRP A 274 18.44 -4.10 1.85
CA TRP A 274 18.23 -2.79 1.24
C TRP A 274 19.46 -1.88 1.44
N PRO A 275 19.90 -1.07 0.46
CA PRO A 275 19.22 -0.81 -0.83
C PRO A 275 19.62 -1.75 -1.97
N LYS A 276 20.50 -2.72 -1.77
CA LYS A 276 20.97 -3.65 -2.81
C LYS A 276 19.84 -4.52 -3.36
N SER A 277 18.85 -4.85 -2.51
CA SER A 277 17.66 -5.63 -2.90
C SER A 277 16.80 -4.92 -3.94
N ARG A 278 16.82 -3.60 -4.03
CA ARG A 278 16.11 -2.86 -5.08
C ARG A 278 16.56 -3.26 -6.48
N ASP A 279 17.82 -3.58 -6.64
CA ASP A 279 18.44 -3.79 -7.95
C ASP A 279 18.67 -5.28 -8.26
N ARG A 280 18.65 -6.17 -7.24
CA ARG A 280 18.77 -7.62 -7.42
C ARG A 280 18.23 -8.41 -6.24
N ILE A 281 17.65 -9.58 -6.51
CA ILE A 281 17.18 -10.56 -5.52
C ILE A 281 17.74 -11.94 -5.85
N TRP A 282 17.65 -12.90 -4.91
CA TRP A 282 18.00 -14.28 -5.19
C TRP A 282 16.98 -14.92 -6.12
N TYR A 283 17.45 -15.58 -7.20
CA TYR A 283 16.60 -16.32 -8.10
C TYR A 283 15.83 -17.43 -7.38
N SER A 284 16.49 -18.14 -6.44
CA SER A 284 15.88 -19.21 -5.65
C SER A 284 14.71 -18.76 -4.77
N ASN A 285 14.61 -17.48 -4.42
CA ASN A 285 13.52 -16.96 -3.60
C ASN A 285 12.25 -16.70 -4.44
N VAL A 286 12.42 -16.36 -5.72
CA VAL A 286 11.33 -16.13 -6.69
C VAL A 286 11.73 -16.80 -8.01
N PRO A 287 11.61 -18.16 -8.11
CA PRO A 287 12.14 -18.91 -9.23
C PRO A 287 11.23 -18.85 -10.47
N HIS A 288 10.99 -17.66 -10.99
CA HIS A 288 10.11 -17.39 -12.12
C HIS A 288 10.84 -16.65 -13.24
N THR A 289 10.85 -17.21 -14.46
CA THR A 289 11.55 -16.64 -15.62
C THR A 289 10.64 -16.09 -16.70
N LYS A 290 9.37 -16.50 -16.75
CA LYS A 290 8.43 -16.08 -17.80
C LYS A 290 8.32 -14.55 -17.94
N LEU A 291 8.36 -13.81 -16.82
CA LEU A 291 8.36 -12.35 -16.85
C LEU A 291 9.63 -11.78 -17.50
N VAL A 292 10.77 -12.44 -17.33
CA VAL A 292 12.05 -12.06 -17.95
C VAL A 292 11.95 -12.18 -19.47
N GLU A 293 11.36 -13.25 -19.98
CA GLU A 293 11.16 -13.50 -21.42
C GLU A 293 10.28 -12.42 -22.04
N VAL A 294 9.14 -12.10 -21.39
CA VAL A 294 8.16 -11.15 -21.91
C VAL A 294 8.56 -9.68 -21.73
N LYS A 295 9.19 -9.32 -20.60
CA LYS A 295 9.44 -7.91 -20.20
C LYS A 295 10.93 -7.57 -20.03
N GLY A 296 11.85 -8.49 -20.27
CA GLY A 296 13.29 -8.26 -20.15
C GLY A 296 13.80 -7.13 -21.07
N HIS A 297 13.27 -7.02 -22.28
CA HIS A 297 13.58 -5.95 -23.23
C HIS A 297 13.10 -4.56 -22.78
N GLN A 298 12.14 -4.49 -21.87
CA GLN A 298 11.64 -3.26 -21.25
C GLN A 298 12.36 -2.91 -19.94
N ASN A 299 13.45 -3.58 -19.65
CA ASN A 299 14.25 -3.41 -18.44
C ASN A 299 13.48 -3.62 -17.11
N TRP A 300 12.45 -4.46 -17.11
CA TRP A 300 11.75 -4.82 -15.88
C TRP A 300 12.60 -5.71 -15.00
N VAL A 301 13.05 -6.85 -15.57
CA VAL A 301 13.78 -7.88 -14.84
C VAL A 301 14.65 -8.66 -15.84
N LYS A 302 15.82 -9.15 -15.37
CA LYS A 302 16.75 -9.99 -16.16
C LYS A 302 17.29 -11.10 -15.24
N VAL A 303 17.55 -12.29 -15.79
CA VAL A 303 18.30 -13.34 -15.09
C VAL A 303 19.81 -13.05 -15.23
N SER A 304 20.53 -13.11 -14.12
CA SER A 304 21.99 -12.93 -14.08
C SER A 304 22.61 -13.93 -13.08
N GLY A 305 23.00 -15.10 -13.55
CA GLY A 305 23.48 -16.20 -12.70
C GLY A 305 22.43 -16.58 -11.66
N GLN A 306 22.79 -16.48 -10.38
CA GLN A 306 21.87 -16.83 -9.27
C GLN A 306 20.93 -15.66 -8.84
N TYR A 307 20.86 -14.59 -9.63
CA TYR A 307 20.06 -13.42 -9.31
C TYR A 307 19.01 -13.13 -10.37
N LEU A 308 17.89 -12.56 -9.94
CA LEU A 308 17.06 -11.69 -10.76
C LEU A 308 17.53 -10.26 -10.54
N THR A 309 17.84 -9.54 -11.62
CA THR A 309 18.32 -8.15 -11.60
C THR A 309 17.28 -7.22 -12.18
N PHE A 310 17.15 -6.02 -11.62
CA PHE A 310 16.13 -5.04 -11.96
C PHE A 310 16.80 -3.73 -12.42
N PRO A 311 16.96 -3.52 -13.73
CA PRO A 311 17.58 -2.30 -14.26
C PRO A 311 16.79 -1.01 -14.01
N GLY A 312 15.62 -1.10 -13.35
CA GLY A 312 14.79 0.04 -12.97
C GLY A 312 13.84 0.53 -14.04
N GLY A 313 13.71 -0.21 -15.16
CA GLY A 313 12.79 0.13 -16.25
C GLY A 313 11.35 -0.26 -15.98
N GLY A 314 10.51 0.11 -16.92
CA GLY A 314 9.07 -0.19 -16.99
C GLY A 314 8.59 0.03 -18.41
N THR A 315 7.35 -0.39 -18.73
CA THR A 315 6.79 -0.28 -20.08
C THR A 315 6.84 1.15 -20.64
N GLN A 316 6.58 2.16 -19.80
CA GLN A 316 6.57 3.57 -20.20
C GLN A 316 7.85 4.33 -19.80
N PHE A 317 8.82 3.66 -19.20
CA PHE A 317 10.10 4.25 -18.80
C PHE A 317 11.24 3.22 -18.89
N ILE A 318 11.42 2.66 -20.07
CA ILE A 318 12.43 1.62 -20.35
C ILE A 318 13.87 2.08 -20.04
N HIS A 319 14.12 3.38 -20.08
CA HIS A 319 15.41 4.01 -19.77
C HIS A 319 15.59 4.35 -18.27
N GLY A 320 14.66 3.91 -17.42
CA GLY A 320 14.77 4.01 -15.96
C GLY A 320 13.76 4.94 -15.31
N ALA A 321 13.36 4.56 -14.09
CA ALA A 321 12.35 5.27 -13.32
C ALA A 321 12.81 6.65 -12.81
N LEU A 322 14.11 6.86 -12.56
CA LEU A 322 14.61 8.15 -12.04
C LEU A 322 14.32 9.28 -13.00
N HIS A 323 14.66 9.11 -14.29
CA HIS A 323 14.36 10.10 -15.32
C HIS A 323 12.85 10.38 -15.39
N TYR A 324 12.05 9.33 -15.40
CA TYR A 324 10.60 9.45 -15.49
C TYR A 324 9.99 10.19 -14.28
N ILE A 325 10.47 9.91 -13.06
CA ILE A 325 10.06 10.60 -11.83
C ILE A 325 10.37 12.10 -11.92
N ASP A 326 11.58 12.46 -12.36
CA ASP A 326 11.98 13.86 -12.52
C ASP A 326 11.19 14.55 -13.65
N PHE A 327 10.92 13.85 -14.74
CA PHE A 327 10.06 14.33 -15.83
C PHE A 327 8.63 14.63 -15.33
N LEU A 328 8.02 13.76 -14.52
CA LEU A 328 6.68 13.99 -13.98
C LEU A 328 6.63 15.24 -13.09
N GLU A 329 7.62 15.44 -12.20
CA GLU A 329 7.69 16.62 -11.33
C GLU A 329 7.85 17.92 -12.13
N GLN A 330 8.71 17.91 -13.15
CA GLN A 330 8.93 19.06 -14.04
C GLN A 330 7.71 19.38 -14.91
N SER A 331 6.92 18.35 -15.26
CA SER A 331 5.77 18.48 -16.16
C SER A 331 4.52 19.02 -15.50
N ALA A 332 4.38 18.90 -14.16
CA ALA A 332 3.19 19.34 -13.41
C ALA A 332 3.57 20.09 -12.12
N ARG A 333 3.38 21.41 -12.10
CA ARG A 333 3.76 22.30 -10.98
C ARG A 333 3.17 21.92 -9.62
N GLY A 334 2.12 21.10 -9.58
CA GLY A 334 1.49 20.67 -8.34
C GLY A 334 2.11 19.41 -7.72
N ILE A 335 2.98 18.71 -8.44
CA ILE A 335 3.71 17.53 -7.96
C ILE A 335 4.98 18.04 -7.24
N ALA A 336 5.13 17.67 -5.97
CA ALA A 336 6.32 17.98 -5.16
C ALA A 336 6.63 16.75 -4.31
N TRP A 337 7.52 15.91 -4.84
CA TRP A 337 7.85 14.61 -4.24
C TRP A 337 8.41 14.76 -2.82
N GLY A 338 7.89 13.93 -1.91
CA GLY A 338 8.34 13.88 -0.53
C GLY A 338 8.00 15.11 0.32
N LYS A 339 7.25 16.06 -0.23
CA LYS A 339 6.71 17.22 0.49
C LYS A 339 5.19 17.19 0.46
N ARG A 340 4.61 17.86 -0.55
CA ARG A 340 3.17 17.90 -0.79
C ARG A 340 2.63 16.57 -1.34
N THR A 341 3.36 15.95 -2.27
CA THR A 341 3.04 14.62 -2.83
C THR A 341 3.79 13.57 -2.05
N ARG A 342 3.15 13.01 -1.04
CA ARG A 342 3.76 12.06 -0.09
C ARG A 342 3.23 10.65 -0.25
N VAL A 343 1.92 10.45 -0.51
CA VAL A 343 1.30 9.13 -0.60
C VAL A 343 0.75 8.92 -2.00
N VAL A 344 1.28 7.92 -2.69
CA VAL A 344 1.01 7.63 -4.10
C VAL A 344 0.44 6.23 -4.25
N LEU A 345 -0.57 6.07 -5.13
CA LEU A 345 -1.08 4.78 -5.58
C LEU A 345 -0.53 4.49 -6.98
N ASP A 346 0.17 3.38 -7.15
CA ASP A 346 0.71 2.91 -8.44
C ASP A 346 -0.09 1.72 -8.95
N VAL A 347 -0.96 1.96 -9.94
CA VAL A 347 -1.90 0.97 -10.48
C VAL A 347 -1.24 0.19 -11.62
N GLY A 348 -1.25 -1.14 -11.54
CA GLY A 348 -0.58 -1.98 -12.52
C GLY A 348 0.94 -1.80 -12.49
N CYS A 349 1.51 -1.93 -11.29
CA CYS A 349 2.86 -1.52 -10.94
C CYS A 349 4.01 -2.31 -11.60
N GLY A 350 3.73 -3.42 -12.28
CA GLY A 350 4.77 -4.35 -12.71
C GLY A 350 5.63 -4.79 -11.52
N VAL A 351 6.93 -4.76 -11.66
CA VAL A 351 7.87 -5.08 -10.56
C VAL A 351 8.11 -3.88 -9.62
N ALA A 352 7.24 -2.88 -9.63
CA ALA A 352 7.21 -1.69 -8.78
C ALA A 352 8.48 -0.82 -8.81
N SER A 353 9.19 -0.75 -9.94
CA SER A 353 10.38 0.10 -10.04
C SER A 353 10.06 1.58 -9.77
N PHE A 354 8.92 2.10 -10.23
CA PHE A 354 8.48 3.47 -9.95
C PHE A 354 8.41 3.76 -8.44
N GLY A 355 7.70 2.94 -7.67
CA GLY A 355 7.60 3.07 -6.21
C GLY A 355 8.94 2.89 -5.49
N GLY A 356 9.78 1.97 -5.97
CA GLY A 356 11.09 1.68 -5.39
C GLY A 356 12.07 2.85 -5.48
N TYR A 357 12.03 3.61 -6.57
CA TYR A 357 12.88 4.81 -6.73
C TYR A 357 12.25 6.07 -6.12
N LEU A 358 10.91 6.15 -6.02
CA LEU A 358 10.21 7.21 -5.30
C LEU A 358 10.50 7.20 -3.79
N PHE A 359 10.87 6.04 -3.23
CA PHE A 359 11.24 5.94 -1.81
C PHE A 359 12.39 6.89 -1.45
N ASP A 360 13.40 7.02 -2.30
CA ASP A 360 14.54 7.92 -2.11
C ASP A 360 14.14 9.41 -2.19
N ARG A 361 12.97 9.71 -2.79
CA ARG A 361 12.35 11.04 -2.82
C ARG A 361 11.43 11.30 -1.63
N GLY A 362 11.43 10.42 -0.62
CA GLY A 362 10.56 10.54 0.55
C GLY A 362 9.08 10.32 0.25
N VAL A 363 8.73 9.56 -0.78
CA VAL A 363 7.36 9.23 -1.17
C VAL A 363 7.03 7.81 -0.71
N ALA A 364 5.87 7.64 -0.08
CA ALA A 364 5.29 6.34 0.24
C ALA A 364 4.38 5.92 -0.91
N THR A 365 4.77 4.89 -1.66
CA THR A 365 4.00 4.39 -2.79
C THR A 365 3.37 3.05 -2.44
N VAL A 366 2.05 2.93 -2.58
CA VAL A 366 1.34 1.65 -2.55
C VAL A 366 1.21 1.17 -3.97
N SER A 367 1.95 0.13 -4.31
CA SER A 367 1.93 -0.49 -5.62
C SER A 367 0.97 -1.67 -5.63
N PHE A 368 0.19 -1.87 -6.69
CA PHE A 368 -0.60 -3.09 -6.81
C PHE A 368 -0.71 -3.61 -8.24
N ALA A 369 -0.85 -4.92 -8.35
CA ALA A 369 -1.11 -5.62 -9.58
C ALA A 369 -1.84 -6.95 -9.28
N PRO A 370 -2.56 -7.54 -10.28
CA PRO A 370 -3.18 -8.84 -10.12
C PRO A 370 -2.14 -9.95 -9.96
N LYS A 371 -2.53 -11.04 -9.28
CA LYS A 371 -1.70 -12.24 -9.14
C LYS A 371 -1.66 -13.05 -10.44
N ASP A 372 -2.76 -13.10 -11.16
CA ASP A 372 -2.99 -13.92 -12.33
C ASP A 372 -2.50 -13.30 -13.66
N GLU A 373 -1.87 -12.13 -13.60
CA GLU A 373 -1.25 -11.46 -14.75
C GLU A 373 0.24 -11.25 -14.50
N HIS A 374 1.08 -11.49 -15.49
CA HIS A 374 2.53 -11.30 -15.41
C HIS A 374 3.17 -11.94 -14.17
N GLU A 375 3.51 -13.19 -14.29
CA GLU A 375 4.01 -14.07 -13.24
C GLU A 375 4.90 -13.38 -12.17
N ALA A 376 4.49 -13.53 -10.91
CA ALA A 376 5.25 -13.11 -9.72
C ALA A 376 5.65 -11.62 -9.63
N GLN A 377 5.05 -10.70 -10.42
CA GLN A 377 5.45 -9.29 -10.43
C GLN A 377 5.39 -8.63 -9.04
N VAL A 378 4.33 -8.87 -8.26
CA VAL A 378 4.18 -8.35 -6.89
C VAL A 378 5.14 -9.05 -5.92
N GLN A 379 5.36 -10.35 -6.07
CA GLN A 379 6.34 -11.10 -5.27
C GLN A 379 7.75 -10.55 -5.46
N MET A 380 8.16 -10.29 -6.70
CA MET A 380 9.44 -9.64 -7.01
C MET A 380 9.55 -8.25 -6.37
N ALA A 381 8.48 -7.45 -6.40
CA ALA A 381 8.46 -6.14 -5.75
C ALA A 381 8.68 -6.24 -4.23
N LEU A 382 7.98 -7.16 -3.56
CA LEU A 382 8.09 -7.39 -2.12
C LEU A 382 9.47 -7.95 -1.73
N GLU A 383 10.03 -8.87 -2.53
CA GLU A 383 11.39 -9.38 -2.31
C GLU A 383 12.44 -8.30 -2.49
N ARG A 384 12.23 -7.35 -3.38
CA ARG A 384 13.05 -6.12 -3.54
C ARG A 384 12.96 -5.17 -2.35
N GLY A 385 12.01 -5.36 -1.42
CA GLY A 385 11.77 -4.44 -0.31
C GLY A 385 10.92 -3.22 -0.70
N ILE A 386 10.03 -3.35 -1.69
CA ILE A 386 9.15 -2.29 -2.21
C ILE A 386 7.71 -2.60 -1.81
N PRO A 387 6.95 -1.64 -1.24
CA PRO A 387 5.55 -1.86 -0.84
C PRO A 387 4.68 -2.25 -2.04
N ALA A 388 4.07 -3.43 -1.97
CA ALA A 388 3.16 -3.91 -2.99
C ALA A 388 2.10 -4.86 -2.40
N ILE A 389 0.93 -4.93 -3.05
CA ILE A 389 -0.15 -5.85 -2.71
C ILE A 389 -0.71 -6.52 -3.97
N SER A 390 -1.19 -7.75 -3.83
CA SER A 390 -1.94 -8.42 -4.90
C SER A 390 -3.40 -7.96 -4.83
N ALA A 391 -3.80 -7.09 -5.74
CA ALA A 391 -5.14 -6.53 -5.82
C ALA A 391 -5.52 -6.25 -7.28
N VAL A 392 -6.79 -6.07 -7.54
CA VAL A 392 -7.35 -5.81 -8.88
C VAL A 392 -8.31 -4.62 -8.84
N MET A 393 -8.44 -3.93 -9.97
CA MET A 393 -9.56 -3.04 -10.24
C MET A 393 -10.74 -3.90 -10.73
N GLY A 394 -11.64 -4.25 -9.82
CA GLY A 394 -12.68 -5.23 -10.05
C GLY A 394 -14.09 -4.71 -9.77
N SER A 395 -14.95 -5.56 -9.21
CA SER A 395 -16.35 -5.24 -8.91
C SER A 395 -16.56 -4.58 -7.54
N LYS A 396 -15.53 -4.53 -6.72
CA LYS A 396 -15.55 -3.99 -5.35
C LYS A 396 -14.63 -2.80 -5.20
N ARG A 397 -14.89 -1.96 -4.19
CA ARG A 397 -14.01 -0.87 -3.80
C ARG A 397 -12.63 -1.38 -3.40
N LEU A 398 -11.59 -0.61 -3.68
CA LEU A 398 -10.24 -0.87 -3.17
C LEU A 398 -10.21 -0.78 -1.63
N PRO A 399 -9.33 -1.52 -0.95
CA PRO A 399 -9.28 -1.55 0.52
C PRO A 399 -8.67 -0.28 1.15
N PHE A 400 -9.06 0.88 0.63
CA PHE A 400 -8.60 2.20 1.04
C PHE A 400 -9.78 3.14 1.33
N PRO A 401 -9.64 4.08 2.28
CA PRO A 401 -10.65 5.11 2.51
C PRO A 401 -10.71 6.09 1.34
N SER A 402 -11.75 6.90 1.30
CA SER A 402 -11.82 8.01 0.34
C SER A 402 -10.71 9.03 0.61
N LYS A 403 -10.35 9.82 -0.39
CA LYS A 403 -9.40 10.94 -0.25
C LYS A 403 -8.06 10.55 0.41
N ALA A 404 -7.58 9.32 0.17
CA ALA A 404 -6.37 8.73 0.75
C ALA A 404 -5.08 9.22 0.05
N PHE A 405 -5.06 9.19 -1.28
CA PHE A 405 -3.86 9.39 -2.08
C PHE A 405 -3.71 10.82 -2.58
N ASP A 406 -2.50 11.32 -2.53
CA ASP A 406 -2.12 12.63 -3.06
C ASP A 406 -2.00 12.60 -4.59
N LEU A 407 -1.61 11.42 -5.14
CA LEU A 407 -1.50 11.15 -6.56
C LEU A 407 -1.80 9.68 -6.85
N VAL A 408 -2.44 9.40 -7.99
CA VAL A 408 -2.61 8.06 -8.56
C VAL A 408 -1.85 8.01 -9.89
N HIS A 409 -1.05 6.97 -10.08
CA HIS A 409 -0.24 6.75 -11.27
C HIS A 409 -0.73 5.49 -12.01
N CYS A 410 -0.78 5.53 -13.33
CA CYS A 410 -1.02 4.40 -14.21
C CYS A 410 -0.13 4.51 -15.45
N ALA A 411 0.90 3.68 -15.49
CA ALA A 411 1.79 3.56 -16.64
C ALA A 411 1.45 2.30 -17.44
N ARG A 412 0.54 2.42 -18.39
CA ARG A 412 0.03 1.31 -19.22
C ARG A 412 -0.54 0.15 -18.37
N CYS A 413 -1.30 0.52 -17.35
CA CYS A 413 -1.88 -0.41 -16.39
C CYS A 413 -3.04 -1.29 -16.96
N ARG A 414 -3.43 -1.06 -18.22
CA ARG A 414 -4.44 -1.83 -18.97
C ARG A 414 -5.84 -1.87 -18.34
N VAL A 415 -6.12 -0.98 -17.39
CA VAL A 415 -7.44 -0.87 -16.78
C VAL A 415 -8.38 -0.14 -17.74
N PRO A 416 -9.56 -0.70 -18.03
CA PRO A 416 -10.53 -0.08 -18.94
C PRO A 416 -11.31 1.05 -18.23
N TRP A 417 -10.64 2.16 -17.95
CA TRP A 417 -11.13 3.27 -17.13
C TRP A 417 -12.49 3.84 -17.56
N HIS A 418 -12.76 3.82 -18.86
CA HIS A 418 -13.98 4.37 -19.47
C HIS A 418 -15.15 3.38 -19.53
N ALA A 419 -14.90 2.09 -19.30
CA ALA A 419 -15.91 1.06 -19.39
C ALA A 419 -16.90 1.11 -18.21
N ASP A 420 -18.05 0.44 -18.34
CA ASP A 420 -19.07 0.29 -17.30
C ASP A 420 -19.50 1.63 -16.66
N GLY A 421 -19.70 2.66 -17.48
CA GLY A 421 -20.06 4.00 -17.01
C GLY A 421 -18.92 4.70 -16.26
N GLY A 422 -17.69 4.21 -16.38
CA GLY A 422 -16.51 4.76 -15.73
C GLY A 422 -16.33 4.29 -14.28
N ALA A 423 -16.93 3.18 -13.89
CA ALA A 423 -16.92 2.69 -12.50
C ALA A 423 -15.51 2.62 -11.89
N LEU A 424 -14.53 2.13 -12.68
CA LEU A 424 -13.15 2.01 -12.20
C LEU A 424 -12.45 3.38 -12.03
N LEU A 425 -12.70 4.34 -12.93
CA LEU A 425 -12.18 5.70 -12.78
C LEU A 425 -12.87 6.45 -11.63
N LEU A 426 -14.14 6.15 -11.38
CA LEU A 426 -14.89 6.70 -10.25
C LEU A 426 -14.37 6.17 -8.89
N GLU A 427 -13.89 4.92 -8.85
CA GLU A 427 -13.16 4.41 -7.68
C GLU A 427 -11.86 5.19 -7.44
N LEU A 428 -11.09 5.50 -8.50
CA LEU A 428 -9.95 6.39 -8.34
C LEU A 428 -10.36 7.79 -7.88
N ASN A 429 -11.50 8.31 -8.38
CA ASN A 429 -12.05 9.59 -7.90
C ASN A 429 -12.37 9.52 -6.39
N ARG A 430 -12.87 8.38 -5.88
CA ARG A 430 -13.13 8.19 -4.45
C ARG A 430 -11.83 8.27 -3.64
N VAL A 431 -10.82 7.49 -4.00
CA VAL A 431 -9.58 7.37 -3.23
C VAL A 431 -8.60 8.53 -3.43
N LEU A 432 -8.72 9.29 -4.52
CA LEU A 432 -7.88 10.46 -4.80
C LEU A 432 -8.34 11.68 -4.01
N ARG A 433 -7.40 12.39 -3.40
CA ARG A 433 -7.63 13.63 -2.65
C ARG A 433 -8.11 14.75 -3.57
N PRO A 434 -9.04 15.65 -3.14
CA PRO A 434 -9.37 16.86 -3.89
C PRO A 434 -8.11 17.65 -4.24
N GLY A 435 -7.97 18.08 -5.50
CA GLY A 435 -6.76 18.74 -6.01
C GLY A 435 -5.57 17.82 -6.25
N GLY A 436 -5.72 16.51 -6.04
CA GLY A 436 -4.74 15.48 -6.36
C GLY A 436 -4.68 15.19 -7.85
N PHE A 437 -3.61 14.54 -8.29
CA PHE A 437 -3.37 14.23 -9.69
C PHE A 437 -3.61 12.75 -10.02
N PHE A 438 -4.25 12.50 -11.15
CA PHE A 438 -4.19 11.23 -11.85
C PHE A 438 -3.21 11.37 -13.02
N VAL A 439 -2.11 10.63 -12.97
CA VAL A 439 -1.05 10.64 -13.97
C VAL A 439 -1.23 9.40 -14.84
N TRP A 440 -1.68 9.61 -16.08
CA TRP A 440 -2.00 8.54 -17.01
C TRP A 440 -1.04 8.53 -18.19
N SER A 441 -0.20 7.50 -18.28
CA SER A 441 0.74 7.26 -19.38
C SER A 441 0.36 5.96 -20.07
N ALA A 442 -0.32 6.07 -21.20
CA ALA A 442 -0.81 4.93 -21.98
C ALA A 442 -0.91 5.30 -23.46
N THR A 443 -0.96 4.31 -24.34
CA THR A 443 -1.00 4.50 -25.79
C THR A 443 -2.07 5.48 -26.27
N PRO A 444 -3.31 5.52 -25.69
CA PRO A 444 -4.30 6.51 -26.09
C PRO A 444 -3.88 7.98 -25.93
N VAL A 445 -2.88 8.25 -25.08
CA VAL A 445 -2.38 9.62 -24.86
C VAL A 445 -1.51 10.11 -26.00
N TYR A 446 -0.83 9.21 -26.76
CA TYR A 446 0.19 9.61 -27.73
C TYR A 446 0.19 8.81 -29.04
N GLN A 447 -0.66 7.78 -29.19
CA GLN A 447 -0.81 7.01 -30.44
C GLN A 447 -2.12 7.35 -31.15
N LYS A 448 -2.16 7.11 -32.48
CA LYS A 448 -3.33 7.40 -33.34
C LYS A 448 -3.98 6.13 -33.91
N LEU A 449 -3.78 4.97 -33.30
CA LEU A 449 -4.51 3.78 -33.69
C LEU A 449 -6.02 3.99 -33.46
N PRO A 450 -6.90 3.46 -34.30
CA PRO A 450 -8.35 3.69 -34.18
C PRO A 450 -8.87 3.40 -32.74
N GLU A 451 -8.43 2.31 -32.13
CA GLU A 451 -8.78 1.92 -30.77
C GLU A 451 -8.30 2.96 -29.73
N ASP A 452 -7.03 3.42 -29.82
CA ASP A 452 -6.47 4.42 -28.92
C ASP A 452 -7.24 5.75 -29.00
N VAL A 453 -7.63 6.16 -30.22
CA VAL A 453 -8.43 7.37 -30.46
C VAL A 453 -9.82 7.23 -29.84
N GLU A 454 -10.45 6.06 -29.94
CA GLU A 454 -11.76 5.81 -29.31
C GLU A 454 -11.67 5.84 -27.78
N ILE A 455 -10.63 5.18 -27.20
CA ILE A 455 -10.38 5.21 -25.76
C ILE A 455 -10.12 6.65 -25.29
N TRP A 456 -9.29 7.41 -26.02
CA TRP A 456 -9.03 8.81 -25.68
C TRP A 456 -10.30 9.66 -25.67
N LYS A 457 -11.17 9.53 -26.69
CA LYS A 457 -12.46 10.23 -26.75
C LYS A 457 -13.36 9.86 -25.59
N ALA A 458 -13.46 8.57 -25.28
CA ALA A 458 -14.27 8.08 -24.16
C ALA A 458 -13.74 8.61 -22.82
N MET A 459 -12.42 8.57 -22.59
CA MET A 459 -11.77 9.13 -21.40
C MET A 459 -11.98 10.64 -21.29
N THR A 460 -11.80 11.39 -22.39
CA THR A 460 -12.05 12.85 -22.42
C THR A 460 -13.49 13.18 -22.06
N SER A 461 -14.45 12.44 -22.59
CA SER A 461 -15.88 12.61 -22.27
C SER A 461 -16.15 12.31 -20.80
N LEU A 462 -15.61 11.21 -20.25
CA LEU A 462 -15.82 10.79 -18.88
C LEU A 462 -15.18 11.76 -17.90
N THR A 463 -13.89 12.11 -18.06
CA THR A 463 -13.14 13.00 -17.16
C THR A 463 -13.77 14.40 -17.14
N LYS A 464 -14.25 14.91 -18.31
CA LYS A 464 -15.03 16.16 -18.37
C LYS A 464 -16.34 16.05 -17.61
N SER A 465 -17.04 14.91 -17.71
CA SER A 465 -18.28 14.67 -16.96
C SER A 465 -18.03 14.55 -15.45
N MET A 466 -16.85 14.07 -15.04
CA MET A 466 -16.38 14.01 -13.66
C MET A 466 -15.82 15.35 -13.16
N CYS A 467 -15.84 16.39 -13.99
CA CYS A 467 -15.25 17.70 -13.68
C CYS A 467 -13.74 17.64 -13.38
N TRP A 468 -13.03 16.64 -13.89
CA TRP A 468 -11.59 16.61 -13.79
C TRP A 468 -10.96 17.57 -14.80
N GLU A 469 -10.01 18.36 -14.38
CA GLU A 469 -9.22 19.26 -15.20
C GLU A 469 -8.10 18.46 -15.90
N LEU A 470 -8.03 18.53 -17.22
CA LEU A 470 -6.83 18.10 -17.95
C LEU A 470 -5.77 19.19 -17.83
N ALA A 471 -4.92 19.09 -16.81
CA ALA A 471 -3.93 20.12 -16.49
C ALA A 471 -2.83 20.25 -17.54
N SER A 472 -2.36 19.15 -18.11
CA SER A 472 -1.44 19.16 -19.23
C SER A 472 -1.29 17.76 -19.87
N ILE A 473 -0.80 17.73 -21.12
CA ILE A 473 -0.25 16.54 -21.78
C ILE A 473 1.21 16.85 -22.08
N LYS A 474 2.11 15.96 -21.69
CA LYS A 474 3.56 16.12 -21.90
C LYS A 474 4.17 14.90 -22.54
N LYS A 475 5.17 15.09 -23.39
CA LYS A 475 5.93 14.01 -24.03
C LYS A 475 7.25 13.82 -23.30
N ASP A 476 7.51 12.60 -22.85
CA ASP A 476 8.84 12.16 -22.45
C ASP A 476 9.62 11.72 -23.71
N ARG A 477 10.51 12.59 -24.16
CA ARG A 477 11.29 12.35 -25.40
C ARG A 477 12.24 11.17 -25.27
N LEU A 478 12.80 10.94 -24.07
CA LEU A 478 13.74 9.84 -23.84
C LEU A 478 13.05 8.48 -23.98
N ASN A 479 11.87 8.35 -23.37
CA ASN A 479 11.10 7.11 -23.42
C ASN A 479 10.13 7.01 -24.61
N GLY A 480 9.98 8.09 -25.41
CA GLY A 480 9.10 8.12 -26.57
C GLY A 480 7.59 8.05 -26.24
N VAL A 481 7.18 8.42 -25.04
CA VAL A 481 5.80 8.26 -24.53
C VAL A 481 5.16 9.59 -24.16
N GLY A 482 3.82 9.63 -24.17
CA GLY A 482 3.03 10.76 -23.70
C GLY A 482 2.42 10.49 -22.32
N VAL A 483 2.25 11.55 -21.54
CA VAL A 483 1.62 11.51 -20.20
C VAL A 483 0.56 12.60 -20.10
N ALA A 484 -0.65 12.20 -19.72
CA ALA A 484 -1.74 13.11 -19.42
C ALA A 484 -1.86 13.29 -17.88
N PHE A 485 -1.94 14.54 -17.46
CA PHE A 485 -2.07 14.94 -16.06
C PHE A 485 -3.50 15.46 -15.82
N TYR A 486 -4.30 14.69 -15.12
CA TYR A 486 -5.63 15.11 -14.69
C TYR A 486 -5.61 15.53 -13.24
N ARG A 487 -6.37 16.59 -12.91
CA ARG A 487 -6.50 17.10 -11.55
C ARG A 487 -7.94 16.98 -11.10
N LYS A 488 -8.15 16.36 -9.91
CA LYS A 488 -9.47 16.28 -9.29
C LYS A 488 -9.94 17.65 -8.81
N PRO A 489 -11.22 18.05 -8.99
CA PRO A 489 -11.74 19.32 -8.54
C PRO A 489 -11.66 19.50 -7.02
N THR A 490 -11.64 20.78 -6.59
CA THR A 490 -11.60 21.19 -5.17
C THR A 490 -12.89 21.87 -4.74
N SER A 491 -13.88 22.04 -5.63
CA SER A 491 -15.20 22.60 -5.34
C SER A 491 -16.30 21.79 -6.01
N ASN A 492 -17.55 22.01 -5.63
CA ASN A 492 -18.72 21.36 -6.22
C ASN A 492 -19.38 22.16 -7.36
N GLU A 493 -18.90 23.37 -7.68
CA GLU A 493 -19.49 24.27 -8.67
C GLU A 493 -19.71 23.59 -10.03
N CYS A 494 -18.67 22.89 -10.52
CA CYS A 494 -18.79 22.14 -11.78
C CYS A 494 -19.82 21.01 -11.67
N TYR A 495 -19.88 20.30 -10.53
CA TYR A 495 -20.86 19.24 -10.33
C TYR A 495 -22.29 19.74 -10.38
N GLU A 496 -22.55 20.93 -9.86
CA GLU A 496 -23.85 21.59 -9.85
C GLU A 496 -24.24 22.14 -11.24
N ALA A 497 -23.24 22.65 -11.96
CA ALA A 497 -23.44 23.24 -13.30
C ALA A 497 -23.60 22.19 -14.43
N ARG A 498 -23.36 20.89 -14.19
CA ARG A 498 -23.46 19.85 -15.22
C ARG A 498 -24.87 19.73 -15.82
N ARG A 499 -24.97 19.85 -17.13
CA ARG A 499 -26.24 19.64 -17.87
C ARG A 499 -26.65 18.17 -17.92
N ARG A 500 -25.66 17.26 -18.11
CA ARG A 500 -25.85 15.81 -18.06
C ARG A 500 -25.40 15.34 -16.68
N ARG A 501 -26.32 14.71 -15.93
CA ARG A 501 -26.05 14.18 -14.59
C ARG A 501 -25.49 12.73 -14.62
N GLN A 502 -24.64 12.43 -15.60
CA GLN A 502 -23.94 11.18 -15.75
C GLN A 502 -22.43 11.45 -15.70
N PRO A 503 -21.66 10.77 -14.85
CA PRO A 503 -22.12 9.87 -13.76
C PRO A 503 -22.94 10.64 -12.70
N PRO A 504 -23.90 9.96 -12.02
CA PRO A 504 -24.71 10.60 -10.98
C PRO A 504 -23.85 10.95 -9.75
N MET A 505 -24.37 11.78 -8.87
CA MET A 505 -23.85 11.90 -7.51
C MET A 505 -24.28 10.67 -6.71
N CYS A 506 -23.43 10.18 -5.81
CA CYS A 506 -23.80 9.12 -4.87
C CYS A 506 -24.92 9.61 -3.95
N SER A 507 -25.71 8.68 -3.44
CA SER A 507 -26.74 8.95 -2.45
C SER A 507 -26.08 9.38 -1.12
N ASP A 508 -26.84 10.10 -0.28
CA ASP A 508 -26.31 10.65 0.97
C ASP A 508 -26.02 9.55 2.03
N ASP A 509 -26.60 8.36 1.85
CA ASP A 509 -26.36 7.17 2.67
C ASP A 509 -25.14 6.33 2.19
N ASP A 510 -24.57 6.63 1.03
CA ASP A 510 -23.34 5.99 0.57
C ASP A 510 -22.11 6.60 1.25
N ASP A 511 -21.59 5.94 2.28
CA ASP A 511 -20.37 6.36 2.95
C ASP A 511 -19.16 6.24 2.02
N PRO A 512 -18.48 7.35 1.68
CA PRO A 512 -17.29 7.33 0.84
C PRO A 512 -16.10 6.56 1.46
N ASP A 513 -16.07 6.35 2.76
CA ASP A 513 -15.00 5.63 3.45
C ASP A 513 -15.27 4.13 3.57
N ALA A 514 -16.51 3.69 3.41
CA ALA A 514 -16.85 2.28 3.36
C ALA A 514 -16.16 1.59 2.18
N ALA A 515 -15.29 0.63 2.45
CA ALA A 515 -14.43 0.01 1.45
C ALA A 515 -14.39 -1.52 1.49
N TRP A 516 -14.48 -2.12 2.66
CA TRP A 516 -14.38 -3.57 2.80
C TRP A 516 -15.61 -4.28 2.23
N TYR A 517 -15.42 -5.09 1.17
CA TYR A 517 -16.47 -5.82 0.43
C TYR A 517 -17.62 -4.98 -0.17
N ILE A 518 -17.53 -3.66 -0.14
CA ILE A 518 -18.52 -2.78 -0.79
C ILE A 518 -18.38 -2.88 -2.31
N ARG A 519 -19.51 -3.06 -3.01
CA ARG A 519 -19.55 -3.06 -4.47
C ARG A 519 -19.30 -1.66 -5.03
N LEU A 520 -18.66 -1.62 -6.20
CA LEU A 520 -18.48 -0.38 -6.93
C LEU A 520 -19.83 0.18 -7.40
N ASN A 521 -20.05 1.46 -7.13
CA ASN A 521 -21.12 2.25 -7.67
C ASN A 521 -20.58 3.25 -8.69
N SER A 522 -21.25 3.35 -9.86
CA SER A 522 -20.87 4.34 -10.88
C SER A 522 -21.40 5.73 -10.51
N CYS A 523 -20.98 6.27 -9.36
CA CYS A 523 -21.39 7.58 -8.84
C CYS A 523 -20.20 8.36 -8.30
N MET A 524 -20.38 9.65 -8.05
CA MET A 524 -19.38 10.57 -7.51
C MET A 524 -19.82 11.11 -6.16
N HIS A 525 -18.91 11.09 -5.17
CA HIS A 525 -19.11 11.79 -3.91
C HIS A 525 -18.80 13.29 -4.05
N ARG A 526 -19.53 14.13 -3.30
CA ARG A 526 -19.26 15.56 -3.24
C ARG A 526 -17.88 15.86 -2.70
N VAL A 527 -17.29 16.95 -3.17
CA VAL A 527 -16.05 17.49 -2.59
C VAL A 527 -16.41 18.14 -1.25
N PRO A 528 -15.64 17.86 -0.17
CA PRO A 528 -15.86 18.52 1.12
C PRO A 528 -15.67 20.02 1.01
N THR A 529 -16.60 20.79 1.58
CA THR A 529 -16.57 22.27 1.55
C THR A 529 -16.45 22.90 2.94
N GLY A 530 -16.86 22.19 3.98
CA GLY A 530 -16.73 22.63 5.36
C GLY A 530 -15.27 22.71 5.80
N PRO A 531 -14.82 23.80 6.46
CA PRO A 531 -13.41 23.99 6.81
C PRO A 531 -12.85 22.92 7.77
N SER A 532 -13.73 22.21 8.48
CA SER A 532 -13.38 21.10 9.38
C SER A 532 -13.64 19.73 8.75
N GLU A 533 -14.07 19.64 7.50
CA GLU A 533 -14.28 18.37 6.81
C GLU A 533 -12.98 17.81 6.26
N ARG A 534 -12.79 16.51 6.37
CA ARG A 534 -11.63 15.81 5.81
C ARG A 534 -11.59 15.96 4.29
N GLY A 535 -10.46 16.47 3.77
CA GLY A 535 -10.24 16.71 2.35
C GLY A 535 -10.60 18.13 1.88
N ALA A 536 -11.19 19.01 2.71
CA ALA A 536 -11.42 20.41 2.37
C ALA A 536 -10.12 21.22 2.26
N ARG A 537 -9.07 20.76 2.92
CA ARG A 537 -7.73 21.35 2.83
C ARG A 537 -6.69 20.25 2.56
N TRP A 538 -5.59 20.64 1.94
CA TRP A 538 -4.43 19.77 1.80
C TRP A 538 -3.73 19.60 3.16
N PRO A 539 -3.22 18.41 3.49
CA PRO A 539 -2.44 18.21 4.71
C PRO A 539 -1.18 19.08 4.73
N VAL A 540 -0.64 19.32 5.91
CA VAL A 540 0.67 19.97 6.04
C VAL A 540 1.75 19.14 5.36
N ASP A 541 2.82 19.81 4.89
CA ASP A 541 3.89 19.12 4.17
C ASP A 541 4.65 18.12 5.07
N TRP A 542 5.13 17.06 4.44
CA TRP A 542 6.05 16.12 5.05
C TRP A 542 7.39 16.82 5.36
N PRO A 543 8.10 16.54 6.48
CA PRO A 543 7.81 15.50 7.47
C PRO A 543 6.91 15.94 8.64
N ARG A 544 6.49 17.23 8.71
CA ARG A 544 5.63 17.72 9.77
C ARG A 544 4.29 16.96 9.84
N ARG A 545 3.78 16.54 8.69
CA ARG A 545 2.56 15.76 8.50
C ARG A 545 2.54 14.48 9.38
N ALA A 546 3.69 13.83 9.62
CA ALA A 546 3.78 12.61 10.41
C ALA A 546 3.38 12.76 11.88
N ARG A 547 3.50 13.97 12.44
CA ARG A 547 3.26 14.25 13.88
C ARG A 547 2.21 15.32 14.15
N ALA A 548 1.76 16.03 13.13
CA ALA A 548 0.71 17.05 13.28
C ALA A 548 -0.66 16.36 13.28
N PRO A 549 -1.52 16.61 14.29
CA PRO A 549 -2.89 16.14 14.25
C PRO A 549 -3.57 16.67 12.99
N PRO A 550 -4.33 15.82 12.26
CA PRO A 550 -5.17 16.29 11.17
C PRO A 550 -6.11 17.41 11.60
N TYR A 551 -6.26 18.44 10.78
CA TYR A 551 -7.03 19.64 11.09
C TYR A 551 -8.54 19.38 11.31
N TRP A 552 -9.04 18.25 10.85
CA TRP A 552 -10.44 17.84 10.95
C TRP A 552 -10.74 17.01 12.21
N LEU A 553 -9.73 16.60 12.98
CA LEU A 553 -9.94 16.01 14.29
C LEU A 553 -10.53 17.04 15.25
N SER A 554 -11.55 16.65 15.99
CA SER A 554 -12.33 17.54 16.86
C SER A 554 -12.06 17.29 18.34
N ALA A 555 -11.79 18.36 19.08
CA ALA A 555 -11.70 18.29 20.54
C ALA A 555 -13.05 18.00 21.23
N ALA A 556 -14.15 18.14 20.50
CA ALA A 556 -15.48 17.84 21.00
C ALA A 556 -15.87 16.36 20.89
N ARG A 557 -15.01 15.55 20.20
CA ARG A 557 -15.22 14.11 20.01
C ARG A 557 -14.16 13.32 20.76
N GLY A 558 -14.55 12.17 21.32
CA GLY A 558 -13.63 11.21 21.93
C GLY A 558 -12.83 10.44 20.89
N GLY A 559 -11.53 10.27 21.11
CA GLY A 559 -10.66 9.42 20.31
C GLY A 559 -10.73 7.94 20.71
N VAL A 560 -9.90 7.12 20.06
CA VAL A 560 -9.87 5.65 20.25
C VAL A 560 -9.53 5.24 21.70
N TYR A 561 -8.71 6.04 22.38
CA TYR A 561 -8.26 5.80 23.76
C TYR A 561 -9.00 6.68 24.79
N GLY A 562 -10.08 7.34 24.39
CA GLY A 562 -10.98 8.09 25.25
C GLY A 562 -10.57 9.52 25.61
N LYS A 563 -9.52 10.06 24.97
CA LYS A 563 -9.18 11.49 25.06
C LYS A 563 -9.81 12.26 23.90
N PRO A 564 -9.91 13.62 23.95
CA PRO A 564 -10.25 14.41 22.77
C PRO A 564 -9.40 14.02 21.56
N GLU A 565 -9.99 13.87 20.36
CA GLU A 565 -9.30 13.29 19.19
C GLU A 565 -7.89 13.85 18.91
N PRO A 566 -7.62 15.18 18.94
CA PRO A 566 -6.27 15.70 18.71
C PRO A 566 -5.27 15.32 19.80
N GLU A 567 -5.73 15.23 21.05
CA GLU A 567 -4.91 14.84 22.21
C GLU A 567 -4.65 13.35 22.20
N ASP A 568 -5.65 12.55 21.81
CA ASP A 568 -5.57 11.12 21.67
C ASP A 568 -4.54 10.71 20.60
N PHE A 569 -4.59 11.37 19.45
CA PHE A 569 -3.58 11.25 18.40
C PHE A 569 -2.17 11.60 18.89
N ALA A 570 -2.02 12.69 19.65
CA ALA A 570 -0.74 13.10 20.19
C ALA A 570 -0.22 12.11 21.25
N ALA A 571 -1.10 11.58 22.07
CA ALA A 571 -0.78 10.55 23.07
C ALA A 571 -0.32 9.24 22.42
N ASP A 572 -1.00 8.78 21.35
CA ASP A 572 -0.60 7.62 20.54
C ASP A 572 0.81 7.82 19.95
N HIS A 573 1.04 8.99 19.34
CA HIS A 573 2.34 9.31 18.75
C HIS A 573 3.47 9.25 19.78
N GLU A 574 3.28 9.85 20.96
CA GLU A 574 4.30 9.88 22.02
C GLU A 574 4.47 8.51 22.70
N HIS A 575 3.38 7.74 22.85
CA HIS A 575 3.44 6.38 23.36
C HIS A 575 4.33 5.50 22.49
N TRP A 576 4.04 5.43 21.18
CA TRP A 576 4.80 4.58 20.27
C TRP A 576 6.24 5.06 20.07
N ARG A 577 6.48 6.37 20.06
CA ARG A 577 7.84 6.90 20.05
C ARG A 577 8.65 6.35 21.24
N ARG A 578 8.08 6.40 22.45
CA ARG A 578 8.75 5.89 23.67
C ARG A 578 8.93 4.37 23.66
N VAL A 579 7.91 3.62 23.25
CA VAL A 579 7.95 2.15 23.20
C VAL A 579 9.02 1.70 22.21
N VAL A 580 9.01 2.26 21.00
CA VAL A 580 9.99 1.92 19.96
C VAL A 580 11.41 2.27 20.44
N ASP A 581 11.65 3.51 20.87
CA ASP A 581 12.99 3.96 21.26
C ASP A 581 13.56 3.17 22.45
N ARG A 582 12.75 2.91 23.49
CA ARG A 582 13.21 2.33 24.73
C ARG A 582 13.20 0.81 24.77
N SER A 583 12.26 0.19 24.05
CA SER A 583 12.01 -1.25 24.12
C SER A 583 12.37 -1.95 22.81
N TYR A 584 11.80 -1.54 21.68
CA TYR A 584 11.90 -2.32 20.46
C TYR A 584 13.25 -2.18 19.74
N LEU A 585 13.85 -0.99 19.75
CA LEU A 585 15.13 -0.77 19.08
C LEU A 585 16.31 -1.40 19.81
N ASN A 586 16.24 -1.54 21.13
CA ASN A 586 17.38 -1.94 21.96
C ASN A 586 17.07 -3.13 22.88
N GLY A 587 15.81 -3.43 23.17
CA GLY A 587 15.40 -4.40 24.20
C GLY A 587 15.06 -5.80 23.70
N LEU A 588 14.62 -5.94 22.44
CA LEU A 588 14.13 -7.21 21.89
C LEU A 588 15.18 -8.02 21.12
N GLY A 589 16.38 -7.46 20.93
CA GLY A 589 17.46 -8.12 20.17
C GLY A 589 17.22 -8.22 18.66
N ILE A 590 16.35 -7.33 18.11
CA ILE A 590 16.06 -7.27 16.68
C ILE A 590 17.20 -6.59 15.93
N ASP A 591 17.73 -7.24 14.89
CA ASP A 591 18.69 -6.62 13.98
C ASP A 591 17.95 -5.72 12.96
N TRP A 592 17.76 -4.46 13.32
CA TRP A 592 17.05 -3.47 12.49
C TRP A 592 17.77 -3.13 11.18
N SER A 593 19.03 -3.52 10.99
CA SER A 593 19.71 -3.36 9.71
C SER A 593 19.17 -4.28 8.63
N ARG A 594 18.59 -5.40 9.02
CA ARG A 594 17.98 -6.41 8.14
C ARG A 594 16.49 -6.24 7.96
N VAL A 595 15.84 -5.37 8.75
CA VAL A 595 14.40 -5.12 8.66
C VAL A 595 14.12 -4.10 7.57
N ARG A 596 13.25 -4.44 6.64
CA ARG A 596 12.80 -3.55 5.56
C ARG A 596 11.28 -3.52 5.44
N ASN A 597 10.64 -4.68 5.32
CA ASN A 597 9.21 -4.84 5.13
C ASN A 597 8.55 -5.10 6.49
N VAL A 598 7.82 -4.14 6.99
CA VAL A 598 7.15 -4.21 8.31
C VAL A 598 5.64 -4.12 8.13
N MET A 599 4.90 -4.85 8.94
CA MET A 599 3.44 -4.73 9.03
C MET A 599 3.05 -4.44 10.49
N ASP A 600 2.20 -3.44 10.68
CA ASP A 600 1.46 -3.23 11.92
C ASP A 600 0.07 -3.86 11.75
N MET A 601 -0.12 -5.04 12.34
CA MET A 601 -1.29 -5.89 12.13
C MET A 601 -2.58 -5.32 12.76
N ARG A 602 -2.45 -4.38 13.70
CA ARG A 602 -3.58 -3.68 14.33
C ARG A 602 -3.21 -2.25 14.64
N ALA A 603 -3.06 -1.46 13.58
CA ALA A 603 -2.74 -0.05 13.70
C ALA A 603 -3.97 0.75 14.18
N ALA A 604 -3.76 1.65 15.17
CA ALA A 604 -4.73 2.67 15.51
C ALA A 604 -4.47 3.95 14.69
N TYR A 605 -3.64 4.86 15.18
CA TYR A 605 -3.32 6.09 14.45
C TYR A 605 -2.02 6.01 13.63
N GLY A 606 -1.40 4.83 13.50
CA GLY A 606 -0.12 4.64 12.82
C GLY A 606 1.08 5.22 13.60
N GLY A 607 0.98 5.27 14.93
CA GLY A 607 2.05 5.78 15.79
C GLY A 607 3.31 4.94 15.74
N PHE A 608 3.18 3.60 15.68
CA PHE A 608 4.29 2.67 15.50
C PHE A 608 5.07 2.96 14.20
N ALA A 609 4.36 3.08 13.06
CA ALA A 609 4.97 3.42 11.78
C ALA A 609 5.65 4.79 11.79
N ALA A 610 5.04 5.79 12.44
CA ALA A 610 5.61 7.13 12.58
C ALA A 610 6.89 7.14 13.44
N ALA A 611 6.98 6.27 14.44
CA ALA A 611 8.18 6.11 15.29
C ALA A 611 9.36 5.49 14.51
N LEU A 612 9.08 4.67 13.50
CA LEU A 612 10.09 4.03 12.66
C LEU A 612 10.51 4.86 11.43
N ARG A 613 9.98 6.07 11.24
CA ARG A 613 10.21 6.89 10.02
C ARG A 613 11.67 7.21 9.71
N GLU A 614 12.55 7.25 10.71
CA GLU A 614 14.01 7.49 10.56
C GLU A 614 14.77 6.22 10.12
N LYS A 615 14.09 5.07 10.16
CA LYS A 615 14.65 3.79 9.68
C LYS A 615 14.37 3.63 8.18
N LYS A 616 15.19 2.85 7.50
CA LYS A 616 15.01 2.54 6.07
C LYS A 616 13.96 1.44 5.86
N VAL A 617 12.85 1.52 6.59
CA VAL A 617 11.74 0.57 6.55
C VAL A 617 10.49 1.22 5.98
N TRP A 618 9.57 0.41 5.50
CA TRP A 618 8.19 0.80 5.27
C TRP A 618 7.27 -0.06 6.14
N VAL A 619 6.15 0.50 6.55
CA VAL A 619 5.17 -0.16 7.42
C VAL A 619 3.82 -0.19 6.74
N MET A 620 3.30 -1.40 6.51
CA MET A 620 1.89 -1.61 6.13
C MET A 620 1.05 -1.49 7.40
N ASN A 621 0.31 -0.41 7.54
CA ASN A 621 -0.63 -0.25 8.64
C ASN A 621 -1.93 -0.97 8.30
N VAL A 622 -2.33 -1.93 9.12
CA VAL A 622 -3.59 -2.67 8.94
C VAL A 622 -4.59 -2.19 9.98
N VAL A 623 -5.70 -1.63 9.53
CA VAL A 623 -6.85 -1.31 10.39
C VAL A 623 -7.85 -2.44 10.23
N ASN A 624 -8.14 -3.12 11.34
CA ASN A 624 -9.08 -4.25 11.35
C ASN A 624 -10.49 -3.76 11.05
N VAL A 625 -11.26 -4.56 10.32
CA VAL A 625 -12.62 -4.18 9.91
C VAL A 625 -13.57 -3.99 11.10
N ASP A 626 -13.28 -4.60 12.23
CA ASP A 626 -14.01 -4.51 13.51
C ASP A 626 -13.43 -3.49 14.50
N ALA A 627 -12.36 -2.78 14.11
CA ALA A 627 -11.75 -1.71 14.90
C ALA A 627 -12.30 -0.33 14.47
N PRO A 628 -12.18 0.71 15.31
CA PRO A 628 -12.49 2.08 14.92
C PRO A 628 -11.78 2.47 13.63
N ASP A 629 -12.49 3.06 12.68
CA ASP A 629 -11.96 3.43 11.36
C ASP A 629 -11.01 4.63 11.42
N THR A 630 -9.76 4.35 11.74
CA THR A 630 -8.68 5.34 11.83
C THR A 630 -7.77 5.37 10.60
N LEU A 631 -8.01 4.53 9.60
CA LEU A 631 -7.20 4.50 8.38
C LEU A 631 -7.15 5.85 7.65
N PRO A 632 -8.23 6.66 7.60
CA PRO A 632 -8.17 8.03 7.11
C PRO A 632 -7.14 8.93 7.83
N VAL A 633 -6.97 8.75 9.15
CA VAL A 633 -5.96 9.49 9.94
C VAL A 633 -4.55 9.06 9.55
N ILE A 634 -4.33 7.77 9.33
CA ILE A 634 -3.03 7.22 8.90
C ILE A 634 -2.61 7.81 7.56
N PHE A 635 -3.51 7.88 6.58
CA PHE A 635 -3.25 8.52 5.29
C PHE A 635 -3.03 10.03 5.43
N GLU A 636 -3.78 10.67 6.32
CA GLU A 636 -3.60 12.11 6.59
C GLU A 636 -2.22 12.42 7.19
N ARG A 637 -1.63 11.51 7.98
CA ARG A 637 -0.25 11.58 8.47
C ARG A 637 0.82 11.41 7.39
N GLY A 638 0.45 11.06 6.15
CA GLY A 638 1.40 10.74 5.07
C GLY A 638 2.01 9.35 5.21
N LEU A 639 1.32 8.45 5.88
CA LEU A 639 1.55 7.02 5.94
C LEU A 639 0.52 6.31 5.07
N PHE A 640 0.62 5.00 4.91
CA PHE A 640 -0.34 4.21 4.17
C PHE A 640 -0.73 2.94 4.92
N GLY A 641 -1.83 2.34 4.52
CA GLY A 641 -2.33 1.10 5.08
C GLY A 641 -3.52 0.58 4.31
N ILE A 642 -4.11 -0.50 4.81
CA ILE A 642 -5.32 -1.10 4.24
C ILE A 642 -6.27 -1.55 5.35
N TYR A 643 -7.54 -1.74 4.99
CA TYR A 643 -8.48 -2.51 5.81
C TYR A 643 -8.25 -3.99 5.63
N HIS A 644 -8.39 -4.78 6.69
CA HIS A 644 -8.30 -6.23 6.64
C HIS A 644 -9.06 -6.89 7.79
N ASP A 645 -9.58 -8.09 7.53
CA ASP A 645 -10.16 -8.99 8.52
C ASP A 645 -9.20 -10.16 8.77
N TRP A 646 -8.63 -10.25 9.99
CA TRP A 646 -7.69 -11.31 10.33
C TRP A 646 -8.32 -12.70 10.48
N CYS A 647 -9.64 -12.81 10.38
CA CYS A 647 -10.32 -14.09 10.18
C CYS A 647 -10.16 -14.62 8.73
N GLU A 648 -9.52 -13.86 7.86
CA GLU A 648 -9.21 -14.21 6.47
C GLU A 648 -7.71 -14.03 6.18
N SER A 649 -7.22 -14.72 5.15
CA SER A 649 -5.82 -14.59 4.74
C SER A 649 -5.53 -13.23 4.06
N PHE A 650 -4.38 -12.67 4.36
CA PHE A 650 -3.90 -11.42 3.79
C PHE A 650 -3.49 -11.57 2.31
N SER A 651 -3.88 -10.64 1.46
CA SER A 651 -3.62 -10.69 0.02
C SER A 651 -2.17 -10.34 -0.34
N THR A 652 -1.22 -11.10 0.19
CA THR A 652 0.21 -10.99 -0.13
C THR A 652 0.83 -12.37 -0.36
N TYR A 653 1.93 -12.40 -1.10
CA TYR A 653 2.73 -13.60 -1.27
C TYR A 653 3.32 -14.09 0.05
N PRO A 654 3.60 -15.40 0.20
CA PRO A 654 4.33 -15.92 1.34
C PRO A 654 5.73 -15.31 1.46
N ARG A 655 6.28 -15.25 2.69
CA ARG A 655 7.67 -14.81 2.95
C ARG A 655 7.98 -13.40 2.45
N THR A 656 7.10 -12.44 2.72
CA THR A 656 7.21 -11.07 2.20
C THR A 656 7.47 -10.00 3.26
N TYR A 657 7.32 -10.33 4.54
CA TYR A 657 7.59 -9.41 5.65
C TYR A 657 8.77 -9.87 6.51
N ASP A 658 9.59 -8.91 6.93
CA ASP A 658 10.72 -9.13 7.83
C ASP A 658 10.29 -9.04 9.29
N LEU A 659 9.29 -8.19 9.58
CA LEU A 659 8.79 -7.97 10.94
C LEU A 659 7.28 -7.70 10.92
N LEU A 660 6.55 -8.43 11.76
CA LEU A 660 5.16 -8.12 12.09
C LEU A 660 5.09 -7.53 13.50
N HIS A 661 4.13 -6.66 13.71
CA HIS A 661 3.81 -6.07 14.99
C HIS A 661 2.32 -6.24 15.27
N ALA A 662 1.97 -6.85 16.40
CA ALA A 662 0.61 -7.14 16.82
C ALA A 662 0.38 -6.60 18.24
N ASP A 663 -0.33 -5.46 18.33
CA ASP A 663 -0.71 -4.86 19.61
C ASP A 663 -2.18 -5.12 19.90
N HIS A 664 -2.48 -5.93 20.93
CA HIS A 664 -3.83 -6.36 21.32
C HIS A 664 -4.65 -6.94 20.13
N LEU A 665 -3.98 -7.69 19.24
CA LEU A 665 -4.61 -8.30 18.08
C LEU A 665 -5.30 -9.61 18.45
N PHE A 666 -4.57 -10.52 19.08
CA PHE A 666 -5.04 -11.90 19.30
C PHE A 666 -6.15 -11.98 20.33
N SER A 667 -6.11 -11.16 21.38
CA SER A 667 -7.23 -11.04 22.36
C SER A 667 -8.53 -10.59 21.70
N LYS A 668 -8.46 -9.69 20.71
CA LYS A 668 -9.63 -9.21 19.98
C LYS A 668 -10.08 -10.17 18.88
N THR A 669 -9.16 -10.74 18.14
CA THR A 669 -9.47 -11.64 17.02
C THR A 669 -10.15 -12.92 17.50
N LYS A 670 -9.75 -13.46 18.67
CA LYS A 670 -10.36 -14.69 19.22
C LYS A 670 -11.83 -14.51 19.65
N GLU A 671 -12.32 -13.28 19.76
CA GLU A 671 -13.75 -13.00 19.97
C GLU A 671 -14.58 -13.34 18.72
N ARG A 672 -13.94 -13.44 17.52
CA ARG A 672 -14.56 -13.63 16.22
C ARG A 672 -14.21 -14.95 15.55
N CYS A 673 -12.95 -15.38 15.61
CA CYS A 673 -12.45 -16.59 14.95
C CYS A 673 -11.31 -17.24 15.74
N ALA A 674 -10.92 -18.46 15.34
CA ALA A 674 -9.84 -19.20 15.98
C ALA A 674 -8.47 -18.51 15.77
N VAL A 675 -7.61 -18.57 16.78
CA VAL A 675 -6.25 -17.98 16.74
C VAL A 675 -5.31 -18.79 15.84
N LEU A 676 -5.51 -20.12 15.74
CA LEU A 676 -4.63 -21.00 14.97
C LEU A 676 -4.47 -20.60 13.51
N PRO A 677 -5.52 -20.35 12.69
CA PRO A 677 -5.37 -19.89 11.32
C PRO A 677 -4.65 -18.53 11.21
N VAL A 678 -4.79 -17.65 12.20
CA VAL A 678 -4.11 -16.35 12.23
C VAL A 678 -2.60 -16.55 12.44
N VAL A 679 -2.19 -17.47 13.34
CA VAL A 679 -0.78 -17.80 13.55
C VAL A 679 -0.18 -18.51 12.31
N VAL A 680 -0.95 -19.35 11.62
CA VAL A 680 -0.54 -19.93 10.33
C VAL A 680 -0.35 -18.84 9.26
N GLU A 681 -1.21 -17.84 9.24
CA GLU A 681 -1.06 -16.69 8.35
C GLU A 681 0.19 -15.85 8.69
N VAL A 682 0.50 -15.65 9.97
CA VAL A 682 1.76 -15.06 10.44
C VAL A 682 2.94 -15.86 9.91
N ASP A 683 2.92 -17.20 10.06
CA ASP A 683 3.99 -18.07 9.52
C ASP A 683 4.08 -17.95 7.99
N ARG A 684 2.95 -17.88 7.28
CA ARG A 684 2.96 -17.73 5.83
C ARG A 684 3.64 -16.45 5.36
N VAL A 685 3.32 -15.30 5.98
CA VAL A 685 3.77 -14.00 5.49
C VAL A 685 5.15 -13.58 5.99
N VAL A 686 5.61 -14.09 7.15
CA VAL A 686 6.94 -13.80 7.69
C VAL A 686 8.01 -14.61 6.96
N ARG A 687 9.12 -13.97 6.64
CA ARG A 687 10.32 -14.61 6.07
C ARG A 687 11.03 -15.45 7.12
N PRO A 688 11.66 -16.58 6.74
CA PRO A 688 12.64 -17.24 7.62
C PRO A 688 13.72 -16.25 8.09
N GLY A 689 13.98 -16.23 9.39
CA GLY A 689 14.85 -15.24 10.05
C GLY A 689 14.25 -13.85 10.22
N GLY A 690 12.98 -13.66 9.86
CA GLY A 690 12.15 -12.52 10.26
C GLY A 690 11.38 -12.84 11.55
N GLY A 691 10.60 -11.91 12.07
CA GLY A 691 9.96 -12.11 13.36
C GLY A 691 8.62 -11.42 13.54
N ILE A 692 8.03 -11.67 14.70
CA ILE A 692 6.83 -11.00 15.17
C ILE A 692 7.03 -10.43 16.59
N ILE A 693 6.56 -9.21 16.81
CA ILE A 693 6.36 -8.64 18.13
C ILE A 693 4.88 -8.75 18.47
N VAL A 694 4.53 -9.43 19.55
CA VAL A 694 3.17 -9.51 20.10
C VAL A 694 3.14 -8.80 21.44
N ARG A 695 2.24 -7.87 21.60
CA ARG A 695 1.93 -7.21 22.85
C ARG A 695 0.43 -7.36 23.10
N ASP A 696 0.06 -8.15 24.11
CA ASP A 696 -1.35 -8.50 24.33
C ASP A 696 -1.57 -8.90 25.80
N GLU A 697 -2.79 -9.27 26.14
CA GLU A 697 -3.14 -9.89 27.40
C GLU A 697 -2.36 -11.19 27.62
N ALA A 698 -1.97 -11.51 28.87
CA ALA A 698 -1.12 -12.65 29.18
C ALA A 698 -1.68 -13.98 28.66
N GLY A 699 -3.01 -14.19 28.72
CA GLY A 699 -3.65 -15.38 28.20
C GLY A 699 -3.52 -15.54 26.68
N ALA A 700 -3.72 -14.46 25.93
CA ALA A 700 -3.58 -14.45 24.46
C ALA A 700 -2.11 -14.65 24.05
N VAL A 701 -1.17 -13.98 24.74
CA VAL A 701 0.27 -14.16 24.50
C VAL A 701 0.71 -15.59 24.77
N GLY A 702 0.21 -16.22 25.84
CA GLY A 702 0.54 -17.62 26.17
C GLY A 702 0.01 -18.63 25.15
N GLU A 703 -1.16 -18.37 24.56
CA GLU A 703 -1.70 -19.18 23.45
C GLU A 703 -0.84 -19.07 22.19
N VAL A 704 -0.52 -17.83 21.78
CA VAL A 704 0.36 -17.57 20.64
C VAL A 704 1.77 -18.13 20.87
N GLU A 705 2.32 -18.02 22.08
CA GLU A 705 3.62 -18.61 22.43
C GLU A 705 3.65 -20.12 22.20
N LYS A 706 2.63 -20.85 22.67
CA LYS A 706 2.54 -22.30 22.49
C LYS A 706 2.55 -22.67 21.00
N LEU A 707 1.73 -21.98 20.18
CA LEU A 707 1.66 -22.22 18.74
C LEU A 707 2.98 -21.89 18.04
N LEU A 708 3.63 -20.77 18.35
CA LEU A 708 4.92 -20.40 17.74
C LEU A 708 6.04 -21.36 18.12
N ARG A 709 6.05 -21.86 19.38
CA ARG A 709 7.02 -22.89 19.80
C ARG A 709 6.81 -24.23 19.10
N SER A 710 5.56 -24.64 18.89
CA SER A 710 5.25 -25.87 18.11
C SER A 710 5.62 -25.73 16.63
N LEU A 711 5.71 -24.49 16.12
CA LEU A 711 6.26 -24.15 14.80
C LEU A 711 7.79 -24.02 14.78
N HIS A 712 8.47 -24.34 15.88
CA HIS A 712 9.93 -24.23 16.02
C HIS A 712 10.48 -22.80 15.85
N TRP A 713 9.70 -21.78 16.24
CA TRP A 713 10.20 -20.41 16.31
C TRP A 713 11.01 -20.19 17.60
N ASP A 714 12.05 -19.34 17.54
CA ASP A 714 12.78 -18.88 18.73
C ASP A 714 11.97 -17.80 19.46
N VAL A 715 11.35 -18.17 20.59
CA VAL A 715 10.41 -17.31 21.32
C VAL A 715 11.05 -16.75 22.58
N ARG A 716 11.02 -15.42 22.73
CA ARG A 716 11.44 -14.64 23.89
C ARG A 716 10.24 -13.92 24.47
N LEU A 717 9.95 -14.13 25.73
CA LEU A 717 8.76 -13.65 26.41
C LEU A 717 9.10 -12.87 27.67
N THR A 718 8.38 -11.76 27.88
CA THR A 718 8.45 -10.93 29.09
C THR A 718 7.05 -10.51 29.50
N PHE A 719 6.71 -10.68 30.78
CA PHE A 719 5.44 -10.21 31.35
C PHE A 719 5.62 -8.91 32.12
N SER A 720 4.66 -8.00 31.99
CA SER A 720 4.59 -6.79 32.79
C SER A 720 3.77 -7.05 34.08
N LYS A 721 3.86 -6.10 35.04
CA LYS A 721 3.10 -6.18 36.30
C LYS A 721 1.58 -6.05 36.12
N ASN A 722 1.10 -5.66 34.94
CA ASN A 722 -0.32 -5.36 34.64
C ASN A 722 -0.99 -6.45 33.81
N ASP A 723 -0.61 -7.71 33.98
CA ASP A 723 -1.14 -8.85 33.22
C ASP A 723 -1.04 -8.71 31.69
N GLN A 724 -0.08 -7.95 31.20
CA GLN A 724 0.27 -7.84 29.78
C GLN A 724 1.58 -8.57 29.50
N GLY A 725 1.60 -9.33 28.41
CA GLY A 725 2.79 -9.97 27.88
C GLY A 725 3.37 -9.21 26.70
N VAL A 726 4.69 -9.24 26.55
CA VAL A 726 5.40 -8.85 25.33
C VAL A 726 6.23 -10.03 24.88
N LEU A 727 5.95 -10.53 23.68
CA LEU A 727 6.62 -11.64 23.06
C LEU A 727 7.33 -11.14 21.78
N TYR A 728 8.57 -11.54 21.60
CA TYR A 728 9.25 -11.51 20.30
C TYR A 728 9.60 -12.92 19.89
N ALA A 729 9.24 -13.29 18.66
CA ALA A 729 9.59 -14.59 18.12
C ALA A 729 10.22 -14.43 16.74
N GLU A 730 11.34 -15.17 16.52
CA GLU A 730 12.04 -15.25 15.23
C GLU A 730 11.72 -16.57 14.54
N LYS A 731 11.33 -16.51 13.29
CA LYS A 731 10.93 -17.66 12.48
C LYS A 731 12.15 -18.46 12.03
N SER A 732 12.10 -19.78 12.27
CA SER A 732 13.06 -20.76 11.72
C SER A 732 12.75 -21.15 10.28
N ASP A 733 13.61 -21.99 9.67
CA ASP A 733 13.39 -22.60 8.36
C ASP A 733 12.58 -23.91 8.47
N TRP A 734 12.16 -24.31 9.66
CA TRP A 734 11.51 -25.58 9.91
C TRP A 734 10.20 -25.73 9.12
N ARG A 735 10.02 -26.92 8.56
CA ARG A 735 8.76 -27.43 8.00
C ARG A 735 8.60 -28.89 8.38
N PRO A 736 7.36 -29.40 8.60
CA PRO A 736 7.13 -30.81 8.82
C PRO A 736 7.59 -31.60 7.59
N GLU A 737 8.02 -32.85 7.82
CA GLU A 737 8.37 -33.75 6.73
C GLU A 737 7.15 -33.98 5.85
N LEU A 738 7.36 -34.00 4.53
CA LEU A 738 6.30 -34.38 3.59
C LEU A 738 6.02 -35.87 3.83
N ILE A 739 4.88 -36.19 4.41
CA ILE A 739 4.38 -37.53 4.42
C ILE A 739 3.95 -37.81 2.97
N GLU A 740 4.76 -38.56 2.20
CA GLU A 740 4.33 -39.10 0.92
C GLU A 740 3.14 -40.01 1.21
N GLU A 741 1.93 -39.59 0.78
CA GLU A 741 0.81 -40.54 0.79
C GLU A 741 1.22 -41.72 -0.09
N PRO A 742 1.09 -42.96 0.40
CA PRO A 742 1.36 -44.14 -0.42
C PRO A 742 0.43 -44.09 -1.64
N ALA A 743 1.03 -44.19 -2.84
CA ALA A 743 0.39 -44.09 -4.15
C ALA A 743 -0.79 -45.04 -4.34
#